data_d729903e257c263b89a015698b63e788
#
_entry.id   d729903e257c263b89a015698b63e788
#
_cell.length_a   1.000
_cell.length_b   1.000
_cell.length_c   1.000
_cell.angle_alpha   90.00
_cell.angle_beta   90.00
_cell.angle_gamma   90.00
#
_symmetry.space_group_name_H-M   'P 1'
#
loop_
_entity.id
_entity.type
_entity.pdbx_description
1 polymer ?
#
loop_
_entity_poly.entity_id
_entity_poly.type
_entity_poly.pdbx_seq_one_letter_code
_entity_poly.pdbx_strand_id
1 'polypeptide(L)'
;MAAWARWCFRHPLVVLVLWAGALCGLGAVGGTAGADYVHAFSSRGSDSERARDLMAEAFPERGGDTDTMVWKTGTGSVRDAAVRDRIEPALAGIAALKGVGEVAGPYTPGPDAAARISGDGRIAYARITFTRPAGHLPESLVRDVVDTALRAEAPGLRVELGGPAVARTQEPPAGTVEAVGVAAAAVVLFLAFGSLFAMLLPLLTAVCAVGTGLLATMLLSHVTDVPAVAPLLGTLLGLGVGVDYALFIVSRHRGGLLRGLAPEAAAVQALNTAGRAVLFAGGTVCVALAGMLVMNTRFLDGVALTASLTVVLSVLAAVTLLPALFGVLGARVLSRRQRHRLAVAGPDPREPAGLAARWSAYVEKRPRAVGLLALAVAAVLAVPLLSLRLGAADQGEHRASSTRQAYDLLAEGFGPGASGPLNVVVERAGPAGTDGLVERIRATDGVAQVASGPSADSGTSLIQVVPATSPRSAETGVLVDRLRDDVLPDAGAHAHVGGVTAVFEDVAAATAERLPYFVGVIVGLGFLLLLVAFRSLVVPLTAAVTNLIAAAAFFGIMVAVFQWGWGAGVLGAAGDGPVPAVLPVVLLALLLGLATDHQVFLVSRMHEEWMRTGDNARAVRVGLAETGRVVTCAALVVTGVFAAFLLSGDTRGAVAGTVLAAAVALDAFLLRAALVPAAMHLIGRANWWLPPWLDRRVPHLAVEPKETPPPAPEEAGDLAAAALRAATPVPPAVEPAGPAAPAASGPCGEPAARPVPYDPFDACGAPGEAPVPGARGLGPYVVHGFVVTPFGEPIHSVTLTLARQDGRRLDRVSSLVDGSYILAAPAPGVYVLAATAPGYASKARHIMLGNGPLTYDLELVEAVGTGPPGAPDG
;
A
#
# COMPACT_ATOMS: atom_id res chain seq x y z
N MET A 1 -13.19 -17.48 8.36
CA MET A 1 -13.38 -16.55 7.22
C MET A 1 -14.67 -16.84 6.45
N ALA A 2 -14.98 -18.09 6.04
CA ALA A 2 -16.18 -18.39 5.22
C ALA A 2 -17.53 -18.00 5.88
N ALA A 3 -17.72 -18.26 7.19
CA ALA A 3 -18.93 -17.85 7.91
C ALA A 3 -19.05 -16.33 8.02
N TRP A 4 -17.91 -15.65 8.29
CA TRP A 4 -17.81 -14.20 8.35
C TRP A 4 -18.15 -13.54 7.01
N ALA A 5 -17.56 -14.05 5.92
CA ALA A 5 -17.85 -13.58 4.57
C ALA A 5 -19.34 -13.70 4.20
N ARG A 6 -19.97 -14.86 4.53
CA ARG A 6 -21.40 -15.06 4.32
C ARG A 6 -22.25 -14.09 5.14
N TRP A 7 -21.88 -13.86 6.39
CA TRP A 7 -22.61 -12.94 7.25
C TRP A 7 -22.56 -11.50 6.71
N CYS A 8 -21.36 -10.99 6.36
CA CYS A 8 -21.22 -9.65 5.79
C CYS A 8 -21.95 -9.52 4.43
N PHE A 9 -21.90 -10.57 3.58
CA PHE A 9 -22.57 -10.58 2.29
C PHE A 9 -24.11 -10.53 2.43
N ARG A 10 -24.67 -11.25 3.42
CA ARG A 10 -26.11 -11.34 3.65
C ARG A 10 -26.68 -10.17 4.44
N HIS A 11 -25.86 -9.48 5.23
CA HIS A 11 -26.27 -8.31 6.03
C HIS A 11 -25.53 -7.04 5.63
N PRO A 12 -25.57 -6.65 4.33
CA PRO A 12 -24.78 -5.52 3.83
C PRO A 12 -25.15 -4.20 4.51
N LEU A 13 -26.44 -3.97 4.77
CA LEU A 13 -26.89 -2.72 5.42
C LEU A 13 -26.32 -2.56 6.83
N VAL A 14 -26.23 -3.65 7.61
CA VAL A 14 -25.67 -3.60 8.97
C VAL A 14 -24.20 -3.17 8.91
N VAL A 15 -23.41 -3.77 8.01
CA VAL A 15 -21.99 -3.44 7.84
C VAL A 15 -21.81 -2.00 7.38
N LEU A 16 -22.61 -1.54 6.40
CA LEU A 16 -22.55 -0.16 5.89
C LEU A 16 -22.93 0.85 6.98
N VAL A 17 -23.97 0.57 7.78
CA VAL A 17 -24.37 1.43 8.88
C VAL A 17 -23.30 1.47 9.98
N LEU A 18 -22.64 0.35 10.29
CA LEU A 18 -21.54 0.32 11.25
C LEU A 18 -20.36 1.18 10.80
N TRP A 19 -19.94 1.08 9.53
CA TRP A 19 -18.84 1.92 8.99
C TRP A 19 -19.23 3.39 8.91
N ALA A 20 -20.44 3.70 8.45
CA ALA A 20 -20.96 5.07 8.43
C ALA A 20 -21.08 5.64 9.85
N GLY A 21 -21.57 4.83 10.80
CA GLY A 21 -21.66 5.18 12.21
C GLY A 21 -20.29 5.44 12.85
N ALA A 22 -19.27 4.62 12.49
CA ALA A 22 -17.90 4.83 12.94
C ALA A 22 -17.34 6.15 12.40
N LEU A 23 -17.49 6.41 11.10
CA LEU A 23 -17.05 7.68 10.48
C LEU A 23 -17.75 8.91 11.09
N CYS A 24 -19.07 8.86 11.19
CA CYS A 24 -19.83 9.99 11.74
C CYS A 24 -19.59 10.16 13.26
N GLY A 25 -19.51 9.06 14.01
CA GLY A 25 -19.26 9.09 15.46
C GLY A 25 -17.88 9.64 15.80
N LEU A 26 -16.83 9.07 15.16
CA LEU A 26 -15.47 9.60 15.33
C LEU A 26 -15.33 11.03 14.83
N GLY A 27 -15.99 11.37 13.71
CA GLY A 27 -16.02 12.74 13.17
C GLY A 27 -16.70 13.75 14.09
N ALA A 28 -17.80 13.38 14.73
CA ALA A 28 -18.49 14.24 15.69
C ALA A 28 -17.63 14.48 16.95
N VAL A 29 -17.02 13.43 17.50
CA VAL A 29 -16.13 13.56 18.66
C VAL A 29 -14.86 14.32 18.29
N GLY A 30 -14.22 14.01 17.17
CA GLY A 30 -13.01 14.69 16.69
C GLY A 30 -13.25 16.17 16.38
N GLY A 31 -14.40 16.51 15.78
CA GLY A 31 -14.76 17.91 15.49
C GLY A 31 -14.96 18.78 16.74
N THR A 32 -15.28 18.16 17.87
CA THR A 32 -15.41 18.90 19.17
C THR A 32 -14.11 18.90 19.97
N ALA A 33 -13.32 17.80 19.90
CA ALA A 33 -12.08 17.64 20.66
C ALA A 33 -10.88 18.36 20.00
N GLY A 34 -10.89 18.49 18.67
CA GLY A 34 -9.71 18.96 17.93
C GLY A 34 -8.62 17.89 17.83
N ALA A 35 -7.41 18.29 17.45
CA ALA A 35 -6.24 17.43 17.43
C ALA A 35 -5.12 18.03 18.28
N ASP A 36 -4.41 17.19 19.02
CA ASP A 36 -3.27 17.57 19.87
C ASP A 36 -1.99 16.91 19.34
N TYR A 37 -1.50 17.37 18.18
CA TYR A 37 -0.32 16.83 17.55
C TYR A 37 0.96 17.44 18.09
N VAL A 38 1.98 16.61 18.32
CA VAL A 38 3.30 17.02 18.80
C VAL A 38 4.20 17.36 17.61
N HIS A 39 4.83 18.53 17.67
CA HIS A 39 5.77 18.99 16.62
C HIS A 39 7.24 18.78 16.98
N ALA A 40 7.54 18.34 18.21
CA ALA A 40 8.90 18.20 18.68
C ALA A 40 9.56 16.90 18.21
N PHE A 41 10.70 17.06 17.56
CA PHE A 41 11.65 15.96 17.35
C PHE A 41 12.53 15.86 18.60
N SER A 42 12.61 14.71 19.25
CA SER A 42 13.58 14.47 20.31
C SER A 42 13.99 13.01 20.35
N SER A 43 15.27 12.79 20.59
CA SER A 43 15.80 11.47 20.92
C SER A 43 15.79 11.33 22.45
N ARG A 44 15.22 10.23 22.98
CA ARG A 44 15.12 10.02 24.42
C ARG A 44 16.50 9.99 25.07
N GLY A 45 16.69 10.84 26.09
CA GLY A 45 17.91 10.93 26.87
C GLY A 45 19.07 11.64 26.18
N SER A 46 18.83 12.35 25.06
CA SER A 46 19.83 13.15 24.37
C SER A 46 20.18 14.42 25.16
N ASP A 47 21.37 14.98 24.89
CA ASP A 47 21.84 16.24 25.46
C ASP A 47 20.92 17.41 25.09
N SER A 48 20.45 17.43 23.85
CA SER A 48 19.51 18.47 23.36
C SER A 48 18.11 18.36 24.00
N GLU A 49 17.65 17.15 24.36
CA GLU A 49 16.40 16.99 25.13
C GLU A 49 16.56 17.57 26.53
N ARG A 50 17.70 17.30 27.19
CA ARG A 50 18.03 17.86 28.51
C ARG A 50 18.10 19.38 28.48
N ALA A 51 18.77 19.96 27.47
CA ALA A 51 18.85 21.41 27.29
C ALA A 51 17.46 22.03 27.13
N ARG A 52 16.57 21.38 26.36
CA ARG A 52 15.19 21.85 26.16
C ARG A 52 14.38 21.82 27.46
N ASP A 53 14.47 20.73 28.23
CA ASP A 53 13.72 20.56 29.47
C ASP A 53 14.15 21.62 30.49
N LEU A 54 15.46 21.88 30.62
CA LEU A 54 16.00 22.94 31.46
C LEU A 54 15.55 24.35 30.99
N MET A 55 15.50 24.59 29.67
CA MET A 55 14.99 25.84 29.13
C MET A 55 13.50 26.03 29.45
N ALA A 56 12.69 25.00 29.31
CA ALA A 56 11.25 25.07 29.62
C ALA A 56 10.99 25.33 31.10
N GLU A 57 11.82 24.78 31.98
CA GLU A 57 11.73 25.00 33.43
C GLU A 57 12.21 26.40 33.82
N ALA A 58 13.35 26.85 33.26
CA ALA A 58 13.96 28.13 33.64
C ALA A 58 13.32 29.35 32.98
N PHE A 59 12.77 29.20 31.77
CA PHE A 59 12.23 30.28 30.94
C PHE A 59 10.83 29.97 30.39
N PRO A 60 9.79 29.80 31.24
CA PRO A 60 8.45 29.37 30.80
C PRO A 60 7.79 30.37 29.83
N GLU A 61 8.14 31.64 29.88
CA GLU A 61 7.61 32.69 28.97
C GLU A 61 8.15 32.53 27.53
N ARG A 62 9.21 31.77 27.33
CA ARG A 62 9.80 31.47 26.01
C ARG A 62 9.49 30.02 25.54
N GLY A 63 8.43 29.45 26.08
CA GLY A 63 8.03 28.08 25.76
C GLY A 63 7.35 27.90 24.39
N GLY A 64 7.07 28.99 23.68
CA GLY A 64 6.52 28.96 22.32
C GLY A 64 7.60 28.95 21.24
N ASP A 65 7.18 28.64 20.01
CA ASP A 65 8.10 28.70 18.86
C ASP A 65 8.42 30.15 18.48
N THR A 66 9.59 30.30 17.84
CA THR A 66 10.08 31.60 17.40
C THR A 66 10.17 31.63 15.87
N ASP A 67 9.49 32.57 15.26
CA ASP A 67 9.60 32.91 13.85
C ASP A 67 10.47 34.16 13.65
N THR A 68 10.96 34.35 12.43
CA THR A 68 11.85 35.48 12.13
C THR A 68 11.29 36.28 10.96
N MET A 69 11.15 37.60 11.14
CA MET A 69 10.90 38.55 10.07
C MET A 69 12.24 39.13 9.63
N VAL A 70 12.58 39.02 8.34
CA VAL A 70 13.82 39.53 7.75
C VAL A 70 13.48 40.56 6.69
N TRP A 71 14.22 41.65 6.63
CA TRP A 71 14.08 42.63 5.56
C TRP A 71 15.40 43.08 5.02
N LYS A 72 15.40 43.40 3.72
CA LYS A 72 16.56 43.85 2.96
C LYS A 72 16.21 45.11 2.19
N THR A 73 17.07 46.11 2.27
CA THR A 73 16.96 47.32 1.45
C THR A 73 17.80 47.18 0.17
N GLY A 74 17.23 47.60 -0.96
CA GLY A 74 17.92 47.64 -2.27
C GLY A 74 19.00 48.72 -2.32
N THR A 75 18.77 49.89 -1.65
CA THR A 75 19.68 51.02 -1.58
C THR A 75 19.64 51.63 -0.19
N GLY A 76 20.71 52.22 0.30
CA GLY A 76 20.79 52.82 1.62
C GLY A 76 20.99 51.79 2.75
N SER A 77 20.52 52.15 3.94
CA SER A 77 20.68 51.36 5.15
C SER A 77 19.32 51.04 5.78
N VAL A 78 19.21 49.90 6.45
CA VAL A 78 18.04 49.58 7.29
C VAL A 78 17.87 50.53 8.46
N ARG A 79 18.89 51.36 8.74
CA ARG A 79 18.87 52.40 9.77
C ARG A 79 18.24 53.71 9.28
N ASP A 80 18.01 53.81 7.96
CA ASP A 80 17.38 55.02 7.39
C ASP A 80 15.97 55.22 7.90
N ALA A 81 15.60 56.49 8.14
CA ALA A 81 14.28 56.84 8.68
C ALA A 81 13.13 56.28 7.83
N ALA A 82 13.28 56.30 6.49
CA ALA A 82 12.27 55.81 5.56
C ALA A 82 11.99 54.26 5.72
N VAL A 83 13.00 53.50 6.12
CA VAL A 83 12.86 52.08 6.41
C VAL A 83 12.27 51.87 7.80
N ARG A 84 12.77 52.59 8.80
CA ARG A 84 12.30 52.52 10.18
C ARG A 84 10.81 52.89 10.30
N ASP A 85 10.39 53.97 9.67
CA ASP A 85 9.00 54.45 9.69
C ASP A 85 7.98 53.43 9.12
N ARG A 86 8.47 52.45 8.34
CA ARG A 86 7.65 51.33 7.83
C ARG A 86 7.74 50.08 8.71
N ILE A 87 8.92 49.76 9.18
CA ILE A 87 9.18 48.50 9.90
C ILE A 87 8.74 48.61 11.37
N GLU A 88 9.01 49.74 12.07
CA GLU A 88 8.64 49.86 13.47
C GLU A 88 7.11 49.75 13.72
N PRO A 89 6.23 50.37 12.92
CA PRO A 89 4.79 50.15 13.07
C PRO A 89 4.33 48.71 12.81
N ALA A 90 4.99 48.01 11.85
CA ALA A 90 4.72 46.60 11.58
C ALA A 90 5.11 45.71 12.77
N LEU A 91 6.30 45.92 13.34
CA LEU A 91 6.76 45.18 14.53
C LEU A 91 5.86 45.47 15.74
N ALA A 92 5.47 46.74 15.94
CA ALA A 92 4.56 47.12 17.01
C ALA A 92 3.15 46.52 16.81
N GLY A 93 2.67 46.47 15.55
CA GLY A 93 1.41 45.84 15.19
C GLY A 93 1.42 44.34 15.48
N ILE A 94 2.53 43.65 15.14
CA ILE A 94 2.72 42.21 15.44
C ILE A 94 2.76 42.00 16.97
N ALA A 95 3.50 42.81 17.70
CA ALA A 95 3.60 42.70 19.16
C ALA A 95 2.25 42.90 19.89
N ALA A 96 1.31 43.64 19.28
CA ALA A 96 -0.02 43.88 19.85
C ALA A 96 -0.98 42.66 19.61
N LEU A 97 -0.62 41.68 18.77
CA LEU A 97 -1.49 40.55 18.50
C LEU A 97 -1.55 39.59 19.69
N LYS A 98 -2.76 39.17 20.07
CA LYS A 98 -2.96 38.21 21.17
C LYS A 98 -2.40 36.83 20.74
N GLY A 99 -1.39 36.36 21.46
CA GLY A 99 -0.70 35.08 21.15
C GLY A 99 0.74 35.29 20.69
N VAL A 100 1.15 36.53 20.44
CA VAL A 100 2.55 36.93 20.34
C VAL A 100 3.05 37.28 21.75
N GLY A 101 4.16 36.67 22.18
CA GLY A 101 4.75 36.91 23.50
C GLY A 101 5.77 38.03 23.48
N GLU A 102 6.74 37.96 22.56
CA GLU A 102 7.83 38.93 22.44
C GLU A 102 8.15 39.19 20.96
N VAL A 103 8.43 40.45 20.64
CA VAL A 103 9.00 40.85 19.35
C VAL A 103 10.31 41.61 19.61
N ALA A 104 11.42 40.94 19.33
CA ALA A 104 12.76 41.47 19.54
C ALA A 104 13.36 41.95 18.20
N GLY A 105 13.28 43.25 17.95
CA GLY A 105 13.75 43.92 16.74
C GLY A 105 15.08 44.65 16.91
N PRO A 106 15.68 45.13 15.80
CA PRO A 106 16.94 45.90 15.82
C PRO A 106 16.77 47.33 16.31
N TYR A 107 15.54 47.84 16.37
CA TYR A 107 15.23 49.21 16.81
C TYR A 107 14.76 49.29 18.27
N THR A 108 14.51 48.14 18.92
CA THR A 108 14.14 48.06 20.32
C THR A 108 15.42 48.13 21.19
N PRO A 109 15.49 49.04 22.19
CA PRO A 109 16.68 49.08 23.07
C PRO A 109 16.94 47.73 23.74
N GLY A 110 18.18 47.25 23.62
CA GLY A 110 18.59 45.97 24.22
C GLY A 110 20.03 45.64 23.86
N PRO A 111 20.68 44.73 24.61
CA PRO A 111 22.12 44.43 24.42
C PRO A 111 22.41 43.87 23.03
N ASP A 112 21.47 43.17 22.42
CA ASP A 112 21.65 42.48 21.13
C ASP A 112 21.03 43.26 19.95
N ALA A 113 20.48 44.45 20.15
CA ALA A 113 19.79 45.20 19.09
C ALA A 113 20.68 45.47 17.86
N ALA A 114 21.93 45.85 18.10
CA ALA A 114 22.92 46.13 17.06
C ALA A 114 23.31 44.88 16.29
N ALA A 115 23.33 43.71 16.94
CA ALA A 115 23.69 42.42 16.31
C ALA A 115 22.60 41.89 15.35
N ARG A 116 21.39 42.50 15.36
CA ARG A 116 20.28 42.16 14.42
C ARG A 116 20.34 42.95 13.12
N ILE A 117 21.39 43.73 12.91
CA ILE A 117 21.66 44.43 11.64
C ILE A 117 22.94 43.87 11.05
N SER A 118 22.93 43.53 9.80
CA SER A 118 24.08 43.00 9.05
C SER A 118 25.24 44.02 9.04
N GLY A 119 26.47 43.50 8.90
CA GLY A 119 27.66 44.36 8.90
C GLY A 119 27.70 45.42 7.79
N ASP A 120 27.04 45.18 6.66
CA ASP A 120 26.84 46.12 5.57
C ASP A 120 25.67 47.09 5.77
N GLY A 121 24.87 46.88 6.82
CA GLY A 121 23.70 47.67 7.18
C GLY A 121 22.52 47.56 6.23
N ARG A 122 22.49 46.54 5.35
CA ARG A 122 21.42 46.38 4.33
C ARG A 122 20.37 45.36 4.67
N ILE A 123 20.66 44.45 5.60
CA ILE A 123 19.76 43.40 6.05
C ILE A 123 19.57 43.53 7.56
N ALA A 124 18.35 43.36 8.02
CA ALA A 124 18.05 43.25 9.44
C ALA A 124 16.96 42.23 9.68
N TYR A 125 16.86 41.77 10.91
CA TYR A 125 15.82 40.79 11.31
C TYR A 125 15.23 41.15 12.68
N ALA A 126 13.99 40.66 12.88
CA ALA A 126 13.32 40.63 14.18
C ALA A 126 12.87 39.20 14.49
N ARG A 127 13.00 38.80 15.77
CA ARG A 127 12.45 37.55 16.26
C ARG A 127 11.07 37.79 16.83
N ILE A 128 10.12 36.91 16.46
CA ILE A 128 8.73 36.94 16.90
C ILE A 128 8.51 35.64 17.70
N THR A 129 8.51 35.73 19.02
CA THR A 129 8.27 34.57 19.90
C THR A 129 6.79 34.51 20.25
N PHE A 130 6.17 33.37 19.99
CA PHE A 130 4.77 33.13 20.30
C PHE A 130 4.62 32.61 21.74
N THR A 131 3.41 32.75 22.29
CA THR A 131 3.09 32.24 23.65
C THR A 131 2.85 30.75 23.69
N ARG A 132 2.69 30.12 22.54
CA ARG A 132 2.44 28.67 22.37
C ARG A 132 3.24 28.13 21.22
N PRO A 133 3.48 26.81 21.18
CA PRO A 133 4.06 26.15 20.02
C PRO A 133 3.21 26.35 18.76
N ALA A 134 3.84 26.38 17.60
CA ALA A 134 3.21 26.65 16.29
C ALA A 134 1.97 25.77 16.02
N GLY A 135 2.00 24.50 16.46
CA GLY A 135 0.88 23.57 16.30
C GLY A 135 -0.42 23.97 17.02
N HIS A 136 -0.32 24.77 18.06
CA HIS A 136 -1.45 25.22 18.88
C HIS A 136 -1.87 26.65 18.59
N LEU A 137 -1.21 27.33 17.63
CA LEU A 137 -1.56 28.67 17.21
C LEU A 137 -2.73 28.64 16.22
N PRO A 138 -3.75 29.54 16.39
CA PRO A 138 -4.76 29.72 15.36
C PRO A 138 -4.12 30.17 14.04
N GLU A 139 -4.52 29.55 12.94
CA GLU A 139 -4.00 29.91 11.61
C GLU A 139 -4.29 31.38 11.24
N SER A 140 -5.43 31.93 11.73
CA SER A 140 -5.76 33.33 11.56
C SER A 140 -4.74 34.26 12.21
N LEU A 141 -4.23 33.93 13.41
CA LEU A 141 -3.18 34.71 14.07
C LEU A 141 -1.90 34.75 13.23
N VAL A 142 -1.48 33.57 12.71
CA VAL A 142 -0.25 33.50 11.92
C VAL A 142 -0.42 34.30 10.61
N ARG A 143 -1.57 34.21 9.96
CA ARG A 143 -1.90 35.03 8.79
C ARG A 143 -1.89 36.52 9.11
N ASP A 144 -2.46 36.93 10.27
CA ASP A 144 -2.43 38.34 10.69
C ASP A 144 -1.00 38.83 10.91
N VAL A 145 -0.09 37.99 11.43
CA VAL A 145 1.34 38.29 11.56
C VAL A 145 1.97 38.48 10.18
N VAL A 146 1.75 37.51 9.24
CA VAL A 146 2.27 37.59 7.88
C VAL A 146 1.76 38.81 7.14
N ASP A 147 0.46 39.07 7.18
CA ASP A 147 -0.15 40.21 6.51
C ASP A 147 0.32 41.55 7.09
N THR A 148 0.53 41.64 8.43
CA THR A 148 1.04 42.85 9.09
C THR A 148 2.50 43.10 8.70
N ALA A 149 3.35 42.06 8.62
CA ALA A 149 4.72 42.20 8.19
C ALA A 149 4.83 42.62 6.71
N LEU A 150 4.06 41.97 5.82
CA LEU A 150 4.09 42.25 4.37
C LEU A 150 3.57 43.67 4.03
N ARG A 151 2.76 44.31 4.88
CA ARG A 151 2.34 45.72 4.71
C ARG A 151 3.54 46.69 4.77
N ALA A 152 4.64 46.27 5.40
CA ALA A 152 5.86 47.10 5.42
C ALA A 152 6.65 47.03 4.11
N GLU A 153 6.37 46.08 3.23
CA GLU A 153 7.04 45.93 1.93
C GLU A 153 6.80 47.16 1.04
N ALA A 154 7.86 47.54 0.30
CA ALA A 154 7.81 48.67 -0.63
C ALA A 154 8.82 48.48 -1.76
N PRO A 155 8.70 49.25 -2.86
CA PRO A 155 9.74 49.24 -3.89
C PRO A 155 11.12 49.56 -3.29
N GLY A 156 12.04 48.58 -3.37
CA GLY A 156 13.38 48.71 -2.77
C GLY A 156 13.48 48.21 -1.31
N LEU A 157 12.38 47.83 -0.65
CA LEU A 157 12.39 47.19 0.65
C LEU A 157 11.64 45.84 0.58
N ARG A 158 12.39 44.78 0.65
CA ARG A 158 11.88 43.40 0.63
C ARG A 158 11.70 42.91 2.06
N VAL A 159 10.57 42.27 2.35
CA VAL A 159 10.26 41.69 3.65
C VAL A 159 9.89 40.21 3.47
N GLU A 160 10.54 39.37 4.24
CA GLU A 160 10.29 37.93 4.23
C GLU A 160 10.13 37.40 5.66
N LEU A 161 9.32 36.35 5.79
CA LEU A 161 9.12 35.71 7.09
C LEU A 161 9.47 34.22 7.00
N GLY A 162 10.11 33.72 8.03
CA GLY A 162 10.46 32.31 8.18
C GLY A 162 10.28 31.83 9.61
N GLY A 163 10.05 30.56 9.73
CA GLY A 163 9.87 29.91 11.03
C GLY A 163 8.73 28.88 11.03
N PRO A 164 8.60 28.09 12.12
CA PRO A 164 7.66 26.97 12.17
C PRO A 164 6.19 27.37 12.02
N ALA A 165 5.78 28.55 12.55
CA ALA A 165 4.39 28.97 12.46
C ALA A 165 4.05 29.48 11.05
N VAL A 166 4.92 30.29 10.45
CA VAL A 166 4.75 30.80 9.08
C VAL A 166 4.75 29.69 8.05
N ALA A 167 5.62 28.70 8.21
CA ALA A 167 5.70 27.54 7.31
C ALA A 167 4.36 26.83 7.14
N ARG A 168 3.58 26.70 8.23
CA ARG A 168 2.24 26.10 8.19
C ARG A 168 1.22 26.85 7.32
N THR A 169 1.33 28.15 7.19
CA THR A 169 0.42 28.94 6.34
C THR A 169 0.73 28.82 4.85
N GLN A 170 1.88 28.27 4.51
CA GLN A 170 2.34 28.05 3.14
C GLN A 170 2.07 26.64 2.63
N GLU A 171 1.58 25.75 3.49
CA GLU A 171 1.17 24.41 3.09
C GLU A 171 -0.08 24.46 2.19
N PRO A 172 -0.14 23.64 1.11
CA PRO A 172 -1.33 23.56 0.27
C PRO A 172 -2.53 23.08 1.08
N PRO A 173 -3.77 23.48 0.70
CA PRO A 173 -4.97 23.00 1.36
C PRO A 173 -4.99 21.47 1.43
N ALA A 174 -5.24 20.93 2.63
CA ALA A 174 -5.35 19.48 2.83
C ALA A 174 -6.40 18.87 1.89
N GLY A 175 -6.10 17.70 1.31
CA GLY A 175 -7.02 16.95 0.47
C GLY A 175 -6.79 17.10 -1.04
N THR A 176 -6.01 18.07 -1.52
CA THR A 176 -5.78 18.24 -2.97
C THR A 176 -4.87 17.16 -3.53
N VAL A 177 -3.79 16.83 -2.84
CA VAL A 177 -2.82 15.79 -3.22
C VAL A 177 -3.45 14.42 -3.16
N GLU A 178 -4.18 14.14 -2.09
CA GLU A 178 -4.92 12.90 -1.90
C GLU A 178 -5.97 12.71 -3.01
N ALA A 179 -6.69 13.76 -3.38
CA ALA A 179 -7.67 13.69 -4.47
C ALA A 179 -7.01 13.33 -5.81
N VAL A 180 -5.84 13.89 -6.11
CA VAL A 180 -5.06 13.53 -7.32
C VAL A 180 -4.59 12.08 -7.24
N GLY A 181 -4.09 11.63 -6.09
CA GLY A 181 -3.69 10.23 -5.87
C GLY A 181 -4.85 9.25 -6.06
N VAL A 182 -6.02 9.56 -5.50
CA VAL A 182 -7.24 8.78 -5.69
C VAL A 182 -7.68 8.77 -7.17
N ALA A 183 -7.58 9.90 -7.86
CA ALA A 183 -7.91 9.98 -9.29
C ALA A 183 -6.95 9.14 -10.15
N ALA A 184 -5.65 9.18 -9.86
CA ALA A 184 -4.65 8.34 -10.53
C ALA A 184 -4.94 6.85 -10.30
N ALA A 185 -5.22 6.45 -9.05
CA ALA A 185 -5.62 5.09 -8.71
C ALA A 185 -6.91 4.67 -9.45
N ALA A 186 -7.91 5.57 -9.55
CA ALA A 186 -9.15 5.32 -10.27
C ALA A 186 -8.89 5.01 -11.76
N VAL A 187 -8.03 5.79 -12.42
CA VAL A 187 -7.67 5.58 -13.82
C VAL A 187 -7.03 4.20 -14.02
N VAL A 188 -6.03 3.86 -13.20
CA VAL A 188 -5.35 2.56 -13.27
C VAL A 188 -6.32 1.40 -13.05
N LEU A 189 -7.15 1.48 -12.00
CA LEU A 189 -8.15 0.44 -11.70
C LEU A 189 -9.21 0.32 -12.78
N PHE A 190 -9.64 1.44 -13.38
CA PHE A 190 -10.59 1.40 -14.49
C PHE A 190 -10.01 0.71 -15.72
N LEU A 191 -8.75 1.02 -16.08
CA LEU A 191 -8.05 0.36 -17.18
C LEU A 191 -7.81 -1.14 -16.88
N ALA A 192 -7.50 -1.48 -15.64
CA ALA A 192 -7.29 -2.86 -15.22
C ALA A 192 -8.56 -3.70 -15.26
N PHE A 193 -9.67 -3.17 -14.79
CA PHE A 193 -10.90 -3.93 -14.62
C PHE A 193 -11.90 -3.77 -15.76
N GLY A 194 -11.89 -2.63 -16.46
CA GLY A 194 -12.88 -2.30 -17.49
C GLY A 194 -14.32 -2.21 -16.98
N SER A 195 -14.49 -1.93 -15.67
CA SER A 195 -15.78 -1.85 -14.99
C SER A 195 -15.75 -0.76 -13.93
N LEU A 196 -16.68 0.18 -14.02
CA LEU A 196 -16.80 1.30 -13.06
C LEU A 196 -17.03 0.79 -11.62
N PHE A 197 -17.91 -0.19 -11.44
CA PHE A 197 -18.17 -0.74 -10.11
C PHE A 197 -16.96 -1.47 -9.53
N ALA A 198 -16.21 -2.22 -10.37
CA ALA A 198 -15.01 -2.89 -9.90
C ALA A 198 -13.88 -1.92 -9.55
N MET A 199 -13.80 -0.76 -10.21
CA MET A 199 -12.90 0.34 -9.88
C MET A 199 -13.30 1.00 -8.55
N LEU A 200 -14.61 1.27 -8.40
CA LEU A 200 -15.12 2.03 -7.24
C LEU A 200 -14.97 1.23 -5.92
N LEU A 201 -15.07 -0.10 -5.96
CA LEU A 201 -15.00 -0.95 -4.76
C LEU A 201 -13.71 -0.77 -3.96
N PRO A 202 -12.49 -0.93 -4.53
CA PRO A 202 -11.25 -0.72 -3.79
C PRO A 202 -11.10 0.72 -3.29
N LEU A 203 -11.48 1.70 -4.10
CA LEU A 203 -11.37 3.11 -3.74
C LEU A 203 -12.27 3.47 -2.56
N LEU A 204 -13.55 3.07 -2.61
CA LEU A 204 -14.49 3.34 -1.53
C LEU A 204 -14.04 2.68 -0.21
N THR A 205 -13.56 1.42 -0.31
CA THR A 205 -13.04 0.69 0.85
C THR A 205 -11.83 1.39 1.47
N ALA A 206 -10.88 1.83 0.63
CA ALA A 206 -9.68 2.52 1.09
C ALA A 206 -10.00 3.91 1.68
N VAL A 207 -10.87 4.70 1.02
CA VAL A 207 -11.28 6.02 1.52
C VAL A 207 -12.01 5.90 2.87
N CYS A 208 -12.90 4.93 3.03
CA CYS A 208 -13.55 4.68 4.33
C CYS A 208 -12.54 4.29 5.41
N ALA A 209 -11.58 3.42 5.09
CA ALA A 209 -10.55 2.99 6.03
C ALA A 209 -9.64 4.15 6.46
N VAL A 210 -9.14 4.92 5.48
CA VAL A 210 -8.28 6.08 5.72
C VAL A 210 -9.02 7.16 6.50
N GLY A 211 -10.26 7.49 6.10
CA GLY A 211 -11.06 8.46 6.82
C GLY A 211 -11.30 8.08 8.28
N THR A 212 -11.61 6.80 8.53
CA THR A 212 -11.75 6.28 9.90
C THR A 212 -10.40 6.31 10.64
N GLY A 213 -9.30 5.97 9.94
CA GLY A 213 -7.94 6.00 10.48
C GLY A 213 -7.49 7.40 10.90
N LEU A 214 -7.75 8.41 10.06
CA LEU A 214 -7.44 9.81 10.35
C LEU A 214 -8.19 10.31 11.59
N LEU A 215 -9.49 10.05 11.66
CA LEU A 215 -10.31 10.42 12.81
C LEU A 215 -9.88 9.69 14.09
N ALA A 216 -9.54 8.42 13.99
CA ALA A 216 -9.01 7.64 15.11
C ALA A 216 -7.63 8.16 15.56
N THR A 217 -6.75 8.55 14.62
CA THR A 217 -5.45 9.17 14.91
C THR A 217 -5.60 10.52 15.60
N MET A 218 -6.57 11.33 15.16
CA MET A 218 -6.91 12.60 15.79
C MET A 218 -7.32 12.43 17.25
N LEU A 219 -8.13 11.43 17.56
CA LEU A 219 -8.51 11.13 18.95
C LEU A 219 -7.35 10.51 19.74
N LEU A 220 -6.51 9.72 19.09
CA LEU A 220 -5.34 9.10 19.71
C LEU A 220 -4.31 10.16 20.17
N SER A 221 -4.24 11.32 19.50
CA SER A 221 -3.33 12.42 19.85
C SER A 221 -3.55 12.98 21.25
N HIS A 222 -4.75 12.80 21.84
CA HIS A 222 -5.04 13.19 23.22
C HIS A 222 -4.54 12.19 24.28
N VAL A 223 -4.13 11.00 23.85
CA VAL A 223 -3.70 9.91 24.77
C VAL A 223 -2.21 9.61 24.64
N THR A 224 -1.66 9.85 23.46
CA THR A 224 -0.24 9.56 23.15
C THR A 224 0.35 10.68 22.30
N ASP A 225 1.68 10.83 22.37
CA ASP A 225 2.44 11.77 21.55
C ASP A 225 2.35 11.39 20.05
N VAL A 226 1.43 11.97 19.31
CA VAL A 226 1.26 11.75 17.87
C VAL A 226 1.93 12.89 17.10
N PRO A 227 2.95 12.59 16.27
CA PRO A 227 3.60 13.60 15.44
C PRO A 227 2.66 14.21 14.41
N ALA A 228 2.80 15.49 14.11
CA ALA A 228 1.97 16.20 13.13
C ALA A 228 2.03 15.61 11.71
N VAL A 229 3.12 14.92 11.36
CA VAL A 229 3.26 14.24 10.05
C VAL A 229 2.59 12.85 10.01
N ALA A 230 2.20 12.29 11.17
CA ALA A 230 1.64 10.94 11.23
C ALA A 230 0.31 10.78 10.47
N PRO A 231 -0.63 11.73 10.46
CA PRO A 231 -1.83 11.68 9.63
C PRO A 231 -1.50 11.59 8.14
N LEU A 232 -0.53 12.36 7.65
CA LEU A 232 -0.08 12.34 6.26
C LEU A 232 0.48 10.96 5.89
N LEU A 233 1.37 10.41 6.71
CA LEU A 233 1.95 9.10 6.50
C LEU A 233 0.89 7.98 6.60
N GLY A 234 -0.04 8.11 7.54
CA GLY A 234 -1.19 7.21 7.66
C GLY A 234 -2.10 7.23 6.42
N THR A 235 -2.36 8.40 5.86
CA THR A 235 -3.14 8.56 4.63
C THR A 235 -2.42 7.92 3.43
N LEU A 236 -1.14 8.22 3.28
CA LEU A 236 -0.29 7.71 2.20
C LEU A 236 -0.25 6.18 2.21
N LEU A 237 0.04 5.60 3.38
CA LEU A 237 0.06 4.15 3.56
C LEU A 237 -1.33 3.53 3.44
N GLY A 238 -2.32 4.14 4.08
CA GLY A 238 -3.69 3.64 4.10
C GLY A 238 -4.34 3.59 2.72
N LEU A 239 -4.12 4.62 1.88
CA LEU A 239 -4.58 4.61 0.49
C LEU A 239 -3.85 3.53 -0.32
N GLY A 240 -2.51 3.47 -0.24
CA GLY A 240 -1.72 2.48 -0.97
C GLY A 240 -2.12 1.05 -0.62
N VAL A 241 -2.01 0.71 0.65
CA VAL A 241 -2.30 -0.64 1.19
C VAL A 241 -3.78 -0.99 1.11
N GLY A 242 -4.67 -0.03 1.43
CA GLY A 242 -6.12 -0.25 1.42
C GLY A 242 -6.66 -0.55 0.03
N VAL A 243 -6.19 0.18 -1.01
CA VAL A 243 -6.57 -0.10 -2.40
C VAL A 243 -6.02 -1.44 -2.84
N ASP A 244 -4.76 -1.77 -2.48
CA ASP A 244 -4.12 -3.02 -2.88
C ASP A 244 -4.82 -4.24 -2.28
N TYR A 245 -5.11 -4.24 -0.98
CA TYR A 245 -5.84 -5.34 -0.32
C TYR A 245 -7.23 -5.55 -0.91
N ALA A 246 -7.95 -4.47 -1.13
CA ALA A 246 -9.24 -4.54 -1.78
C ALA A 246 -9.14 -5.03 -3.24
N LEU A 247 -8.11 -4.61 -3.98
CA LEU A 247 -7.83 -5.05 -5.36
C LEU A 247 -7.65 -6.57 -5.43
N PHE A 248 -6.87 -7.17 -4.52
CA PHE A 248 -6.67 -8.62 -4.45
C PHE A 248 -7.99 -9.37 -4.24
N ILE A 249 -8.80 -8.95 -3.27
CA ILE A 249 -10.08 -9.60 -2.98
C ILE A 249 -11.07 -9.41 -4.14
N VAL A 250 -11.16 -8.20 -4.73
CA VAL A 250 -12.04 -7.92 -5.89
C VAL A 250 -11.62 -8.75 -7.10
N SER A 251 -10.31 -8.86 -7.39
CA SER A 251 -9.81 -9.64 -8.52
C SER A 251 -10.17 -11.13 -8.38
N ARG A 252 -10.04 -11.69 -7.17
CA ARG A 252 -10.39 -13.09 -6.89
C ARG A 252 -11.89 -13.33 -6.96
N HIS A 253 -12.71 -12.41 -6.43
CA HIS A 253 -14.18 -12.45 -6.55
C HIS A 253 -14.62 -12.43 -8.02
N ARG A 254 -14.08 -11.52 -8.83
CA ARG A 254 -14.36 -11.44 -10.27
C ARG A 254 -13.92 -12.72 -11.01
N GLY A 255 -12.75 -13.27 -10.66
CA GLY A 255 -12.30 -14.56 -11.19
C GLY A 255 -13.29 -15.69 -10.88
N GLY A 256 -13.87 -15.73 -9.68
CA GLY A 256 -14.93 -16.65 -9.31
C GLY A 256 -16.19 -16.49 -10.16
N LEU A 257 -16.65 -15.24 -10.32
CA LEU A 257 -17.81 -14.93 -11.18
C LEU A 257 -17.59 -15.34 -12.64
N LEU A 258 -16.40 -15.12 -13.20
CA LEU A 258 -16.06 -15.50 -14.56
C LEU A 258 -15.98 -17.02 -14.77
N ARG A 259 -15.71 -17.78 -13.69
CA ARG A 259 -15.78 -19.25 -13.65
C ARG A 259 -17.20 -19.78 -13.44
N GLY A 260 -18.21 -18.91 -13.39
CA GLY A 260 -19.62 -19.28 -13.25
C GLY A 260 -20.12 -19.47 -11.82
N LEU A 261 -19.31 -19.13 -10.79
CA LEU A 261 -19.75 -19.20 -9.41
C LEU A 261 -20.86 -18.17 -9.13
N ALA A 262 -21.83 -18.55 -8.29
CA ALA A 262 -22.80 -17.62 -7.74
C ALA A 262 -22.10 -16.49 -6.96
N PRO A 263 -22.65 -15.27 -6.92
CA PRO A 263 -22.00 -14.12 -6.28
C PRO A 263 -21.61 -14.34 -4.82
N GLU A 264 -22.46 -15.02 -4.03
CA GLU A 264 -22.18 -15.38 -2.63
C GLU A 264 -21.00 -16.37 -2.55
N ALA A 265 -21.03 -17.43 -3.36
CA ALA A 265 -19.96 -18.43 -3.39
C ALA A 265 -18.63 -17.81 -3.82
N ALA A 266 -18.63 -16.93 -4.84
CA ALA A 266 -17.46 -16.20 -5.30
C ALA A 266 -16.91 -15.26 -4.20
N ALA A 267 -17.76 -14.58 -3.43
CA ALA A 267 -17.34 -13.73 -2.31
C ALA A 267 -16.74 -14.56 -1.16
N VAL A 268 -17.37 -15.67 -0.81
CA VAL A 268 -16.86 -16.60 0.23
C VAL A 268 -15.51 -17.19 -0.18
N GLN A 269 -15.37 -17.61 -1.43
CA GLN A 269 -14.09 -18.12 -1.95
C GLN A 269 -13.01 -17.03 -1.94
N ALA A 270 -13.33 -15.81 -2.39
CA ALA A 270 -12.39 -14.70 -2.40
C ALA A 270 -11.87 -14.36 -1.00
N LEU A 271 -12.75 -14.27 0.00
CA LEU A 271 -12.33 -14.01 1.38
C LEU A 271 -11.60 -15.18 2.02
N ASN A 272 -11.98 -16.40 1.69
CA ASN A 272 -11.35 -17.58 2.28
C ASN A 272 -9.92 -17.82 1.74
N THR A 273 -9.61 -17.27 0.56
CA THR A 273 -8.26 -17.30 -0.07
C THR A 273 -7.56 -15.94 0.09
N ALA A 274 -7.88 -14.98 -0.77
CA ALA A 274 -7.25 -13.65 -0.77
C ALA A 274 -7.45 -12.90 0.56
N GLY A 275 -8.61 -13.03 1.23
CA GLY A 275 -8.85 -12.38 2.52
C GLY A 275 -7.95 -12.89 3.65
N ARG A 276 -7.57 -14.18 3.66
CA ARG A 276 -6.58 -14.71 4.63
C ARG A 276 -5.19 -14.18 4.34
N ALA A 277 -4.82 -14.13 3.06
CA ALA A 277 -3.55 -13.56 2.66
C ALA A 277 -3.46 -12.07 3.02
N VAL A 278 -4.55 -11.31 2.88
CA VAL A 278 -4.65 -9.90 3.31
C VAL A 278 -4.50 -9.74 4.83
N LEU A 279 -5.13 -10.61 5.63
CA LEU A 279 -4.93 -10.59 7.10
C LEU A 279 -3.48 -10.85 7.50
N PHE A 280 -2.84 -11.81 6.84
CA PHE A 280 -1.44 -12.13 7.07
C PHE A 280 -0.55 -10.96 6.62
N ALA A 281 -0.77 -10.44 5.43
CA ALA A 281 -0.06 -9.32 4.85
C ALA A 281 -0.18 -8.05 5.73
N GLY A 282 -1.38 -7.67 6.14
CA GLY A 282 -1.55 -6.53 7.06
C GLY A 282 -0.87 -6.74 8.42
N GLY A 283 -0.84 -7.98 8.91
CA GLY A 283 -0.07 -8.34 10.10
C GLY A 283 1.44 -8.14 9.91
N THR A 284 1.99 -8.49 8.73
CA THR A 284 3.41 -8.27 8.40
C THR A 284 3.76 -6.79 8.32
N VAL A 285 2.87 -5.95 7.75
CA VAL A 285 3.06 -4.49 7.73
C VAL A 285 3.05 -3.91 9.14
N CYS A 286 2.09 -4.29 9.98
CA CYS A 286 2.06 -3.84 11.38
C CYS A 286 3.32 -4.24 12.15
N VAL A 287 3.85 -5.44 11.91
CA VAL A 287 5.11 -5.92 12.52
C VAL A 287 6.31 -5.11 12.00
N ALA A 288 6.35 -4.80 10.69
CA ALA A 288 7.40 -3.96 10.12
C ALA A 288 7.37 -2.53 10.71
N LEU A 289 6.17 -1.94 10.84
CA LEU A 289 5.99 -0.62 11.46
C LEU A 289 6.37 -0.66 12.96
N ALA A 290 5.99 -1.71 13.69
CA ALA A 290 6.40 -1.89 15.07
C ALA A 290 7.94 -2.02 15.23
N GLY A 291 8.65 -2.46 14.19
CA GLY A 291 10.12 -2.43 14.14
C GLY A 291 10.71 -1.04 14.39
N MET A 292 9.97 0.05 14.06
CA MET A 292 10.41 1.43 14.32
C MET A 292 10.59 1.72 15.83
N LEU A 293 9.93 0.98 16.71
CA LEU A 293 10.11 1.10 18.17
C LEU A 293 11.55 0.83 18.62
N VAL A 294 12.32 0.08 17.82
CA VAL A 294 13.76 -0.17 18.08
C VAL A 294 14.56 1.14 18.05
N MET A 295 14.08 2.14 17.33
CA MET A 295 14.74 3.45 17.24
C MET A 295 14.66 4.26 18.54
N ASN A 296 13.76 3.90 19.46
CA ASN A 296 13.60 4.53 20.77
C ASN A 296 13.45 6.06 20.72
N THR A 297 12.68 6.57 19.77
CA THR A 297 12.36 7.99 19.62
C THR A 297 10.84 8.18 19.71
N ARG A 298 10.37 9.15 20.51
CA ARG A 298 8.92 9.41 20.68
C ARG A 298 8.22 9.68 19.35
N PHE A 299 8.90 10.39 18.47
CA PHE A 299 8.40 10.69 17.12
C PHE A 299 8.10 9.43 16.31
N LEU A 300 9.04 8.47 16.24
CA LEU A 300 8.85 7.24 15.47
C LEU A 300 7.86 6.28 16.14
N ASP A 301 7.79 6.29 17.46
CA ASP A 301 6.80 5.51 18.21
C ASP A 301 5.36 5.94 17.84
N GLY A 302 5.11 7.26 17.80
CA GLY A 302 3.83 7.81 17.40
C GLY A 302 3.48 7.52 15.94
N VAL A 303 4.47 7.62 15.02
CA VAL A 303 4.28 7.25 13.61
C VAL A 303 3.96 5.75 13.46
N ALA A 304 4.71 4.87 14.15
CA ALA A 304 4.50 3.43 14.09
C ALA A 304 3.09 3.04 14.55
N LEU A 305 2.63 3.64 15.64
CA LEU A 305 1.31 3.36 16.21
C LEU A 305 0.18 3.80 15.27
N THR A 306 0.23 5.04 14.79
CA THR A 306 -0.81 5.62 13.92
C THR A 306 -0.86 4.97 12.55
N ALA A 307 0.30 4.68 11.95
CA ALA A 307 0.38 3.96 10.69
C ALA A 307 -0.14 2.52 10.85
N SER A 308 0.21 1.82 11.93
CA SER A 308 -0.31 0.48 12.23
C SER A 308 -1.84 0.49 12.42
N LEU A 309 -2.38 1.49 13.12
CA LEU A 309 -3.82 1.65 13.30
C LEU A 309 -4.54 1.80 11.94
N THR A 310 -4.01 2.62 11.04
CA THR A 310 -4.57 2.82 9.71
C THR A 310 -4.52 1.53 8.87
N VAL A 311 -3.42 0.75 8.95
CA VAL A 311 -3.31 -0.54 8.28
C VAL A 311 -4.34 -1.54 8.83
N VAL A 312 -4.50 -1.64 10.15
CA VAL A 312 -5.51 -2.50 10.77
C VAL A 312 -6.91 -2.14 10.29
N LEU A 313 -7.25 -0.86 10.25
CA LEU A 313 -8.55 -0.39 9.74
C LEU A 313 -8.72 -0.68 8.25
N SER A 314 -7.65 -0.58 7.45
CA SER A 314 -7.67 -0.95 6.02
C SER A 314 -7.93 -2.45 5.82
N VAL A 315 -7.30 -3.30 6.62
CA VAL A 315 -7.56 -4.75 6.63
C VAL A 315 -8.99 -5.05 7.05
N LEU A 316 -9.47 -4.42 8.14
CA LEU A 316 -10.85 -4.58 8.61
C LEU A 316 -11.86 -4.16 7.53
N ALA A 317 -11.64 -3.03 6.86
CA ALA A 317 -12.49 -2.59 5.76
C ALA A 317 -12.49 -3.60 4.60
N ALA A 318 -11.33 -4.11 4.22
CA ALA A 318 -11.21 -5.10 3.14
C ALA A 318 -11.94 -6.42 3.46
N VAL A 319 -11.96 -6.87 4.72
CA VAL A 319 -12.60 -8.15 5.09
C VAL A 319 -14.07 -8.00 5.57
N THR A 320 -14.56 -6.78 5.78
CA THR A 320 -15.94 -6.52 6.24
C THR A 320 -16.76 -5.74 5.20
N LEU A 321 -16.29 -4.51 4.86
CA LEU A 321 -17.01 -3.61 3.98
C LEU A 321 -17.08 -4.16 2.54
N LEU A 322 -15.99 -4.74 2.05
CA LEU A 322 -15.93 -5.23 0.68
C LEU A 322 -16.92 -6.39 0.42
N PRO A 323 -17.01 -7.47 1.25
CA PRO A 323 -18.03 -8.48 1.04
C PRO A 323 -19.47 -7.97 1.19
N ALA A 324 -19.71 -6.96 2.03
CA ALA A 324 -21.01 -6.29 2.10
C ALA A 324 -21.33 -5.57 0.77
N LEU A 325 -20.37 -4.87 0.20
CA LEU A 325 -20.50 -4.22 -1.11
C LEU A 325 -20.70 -5.24 -2.24
N PHE A 326 -20.09 -6.42 -2.18
CA PHE A 326 -20.40 -7.53 -3.11
C PHE A 326 -21.85 -8.00 -2.99
N GLY A 327 -22.41 -8.03 -1.79
CA GLY A 327 -23.81 -8.36 -1.55
C GLY A 327 -24.78 -7.37 -2.23
N VAL A 328 -24.45 -6.07 -2.19
CA VAL A 328 -25.24 -5.02 -2.84
C VAL A 328 -25.12 -5.07 -4.36
N LEU A 329 -23.90 -5.25 -4.89
CA LEU A 329 -23.61 -5.14 -6.32
C LEU A 329 -23.84 -6.45 -7.10
N GLY A 330 -23.64 -7.61 -6.45
CA GLY A 330 -23.77 -8.92 -7.07
C GLY A 330 -22.93 -9.06 -8.34
N ALA A 331 -23.53 -9.55 -9.41
CA ALA A 331 -22.86 -9.71 -10.72
C ALA A 331 -22.55 -8.38 -11.45
N ARG A 332 -23.01 -7.21 -10.95
CA ARG A 332 -22.71 -5.89 -11.54
C ARG A 332 -21.23 -5.49 -11.45
N VAL A 333 -20.45 -6.18 -10.60
CA VAL A 333 -18.99 -6.04 -10.52
C VAL A 333 -18.31 -6.38 -11.86
N LEU A 334 -18.88 -7.28 -12.67
CA LEU A 334 -18.42 -7.55 -14.03
C LEU A 334 -18.88 -6.46 -15.01
N SER A 335 -18.05 -6.16 -16.01
CA SER A 335 -18.44 -5.25 -17.09
C SER A 335 -19.61 -5.83 -17.91
N ARG A 336 -20.36 -4.96 -18.61
CA ARG A 336 -21.47 -5.38 -19.47
C ARG A 336 -21.01 -6.40 -20.51
N ARG A 337 -19.82 -6.19 -21.11
CA ARG A 337 -19.23 -7.09 -22.11
C ARG A 337 -18.87 -8.47 -21.50
N GLN A 338 -18.33 -8.49 -20.29
CA GLN A 338 -17.96 -9.74 -19.60
C GLN A 338 -19.21 -10.53 -19.21
N ARG A 339 -20.26 -9.88 -18.70
CA ARG A 339 -21.55 -10.53 -18.39
C ARG A 339 -22.17 -11.12 -19.64
N HIS A 340 -22.18 -10.38 -20.75
CA HIS A 340 -22.70 -10.88 -22.02
C HIS A 340 -21.90 -12.08 -22.54
N ARG A 341 -20.56 -12.03 -22.48
CA ARG A 341 -19.71 -13.16 -22.86
C ARG A 341 -19.97 -14.39 -21.99
N LEU A 342 -20.07 -14.20 -20.66
CA LEU A 342 -20.36 -15.29 -19.74
C LEU A 342 -21.74 -15.92 -20.03
N ALA A 343 -22.75 -15.12 -20.41
CA ALA A 343 -24.08 -15.59 -20.73
C ALA A 343 -24.13 -16.34 -22.09
N VAL A 344 -23.31 -15.97 -23.07
CA VAL A 344 -23.33 -16.55 -24.44
C VAL A 344 -22.32 -17.67 -24.60
N ALA A 345 -21.08 -17.48 -24.09
CA ALA A 345 -19.96 -18.43 -24.29
C ALA A 345 -19.72 -19.36 -23.11
N GLY A 346 -20.46 -19.17 -21.98
CA GLY A 346 -20.23 -19.93 -20.76
C GLY A 346 -18.96 -19.52 -20.00
N PRO A 347 -18.61 -20.26 -18.94
CA PRO A 347 -17.37 -20.07 -18.17
C PRO A 347 -16.14 -20.26 -19.07
N ASP A 348 -15.18 -19.34 -18.98
CA ASP A 348 -13.93 -19.44 -19.74
C ASP A 348 -12.85 -20.20 -18.93
N PRO A 349 -12.53 -21.45 -19.26
CA PRO A 349 -11.55 -22.27 -18.55
C PRO A 349 -10.11 -21.99 -18.97
N ARG A 350 -9.85 -20.99 -19.84
CA ARG A 350 -8.54 -20.80 -20.44
C ARG A 350 -7.46 -20.41 -19.42
N GLU A 351 -6.28 -20.98 -19.59
CA GLU A 351 -5.05 -20.55 -18.92
C GLU A 351 -4.81 -19.04 -19.11
N PRO A 352 -4.18 -18.37 -18.12
CA PRO A 352 -3.92 -16.94 -18.21
C PRO A 352 -3.10 -16.62 -19.47
N ALA A 353 -3.76 -15.94 -20.43
CA ALA A 353 -3.11 -15.46 -21.64
C ALA A 353 -2.81 -13.97 -21.50
N GLY A 354 -1.67 -13.50 -22.02
CA GLY A 354 -1.32 -12.08 -22.04
C GLY A 354 0.16 -11.81 -21.78
N LEU A 355 0.48 -10.54 -21.48
CA LEU A 355 1.85 -10.10 -21.27
C LEU A 355 2.51 -10.79 -20.07
N ALA A 356 1.79 -10.99 -18.97
CA ALA A 356 2.30 -11.65 -17.77
C ALA A 356 2.70 -13.11 -18.05
N ALA A 357 1.88 -13.86 -18.81
CA ALA A 357 2.19 -15.24 -19.20
C ALA A 357 3.40 -15.31 -20.16
N ARG A 358 3.50 -14.36 -21.10
CA ARG A 358 4.67 -14.26 -22.00
C ARG A 358 5.95 -13.94 -21.22
N TRP A 359 5.87 -13.00 -20.28
CA TRP A 359 6.98 -12.63 -19.40
C TRP A 359 7.41 -13.82 -18.53
N SER A 360 6.47 -14.48 -17.90
CA SER A 360 6.73 -15.66 -17.08
C SER A 360 7.45 -16.78 -17.86
N ALA A 361 6.99 -17.07 -19.09
CA ALA A 361 7.64 -18.03 -19.98
C ALA A 361 9.04 -17.56 -20.44
N TYR A 362 9.27 -16.25 -20.57
CA TYR A 362 10.60 -15.72 -20.88
C TYR A 362 11.57 -15.89 -19.72
N VAL A 363 11.13 -15.58 -18.48
CA VAL A 363 11.92 -15.77 -17.25
C VAL A 363 12.28 -17.25 -17.06
N GLU A 364 11.32 -18.17 -17.27
CA GLU A 364 11.55 -19.61 -17.20
C GLU A 364 12.66 -20.07 -18.18
N LYS A 365 12.64 -19.54 -19.42
CA LYS A 365 13.63 -19.89 -20.45
C LYS A 365 15.02 -19.32 -20.20
N ARG A 366 15.13 -18.16 -19.54
CA ARG A 366 16.41 -17.45 -19.34
C ARG A 366 16.61 -16.95 -17.91
N PRO A 367 16.46 -17.80 -16.87
CA PRO A 367 16.46 -17.34 -15.48
C PRO A 367 17.80 -16.71 -15.06
N ARG A 368 18.94 -17.24 -15.56
CA ARG A 368 20.27 -16.68 -15.26
C ARG A 368 20.45 -15.28 -15.81
N ALA A 369 20.08 -15.05 -17.07
CA ALA A 369 20.23 -13.74 -17.69
C ALA A 369 19.34 -12.68 -17.06
N VAL A 370 18.06 -13.03 -16.78
CA VAL A 370 17.10 -12.13 -16.11
C VAL A 370 17.55 -11.83 -14.68
N GLY A 371 17.96 -12.85 -13.93
CA GLY A 371 18.43 -12.68 -12.55
C GLY A 371 19.69 -11.83 -12.44
N LEU A 372 20.68 -12.09 -13.30
CA LEU A 372 21.93 -11.30 -13.33
C LEU A 372 21.69 -9.86 -13.76
N LEU A 373 20.85 -9.61 -14.77
CA LEU A 373 20.50 -8.26 -15.17
C LEU A 373 19.77 -7.51 -14.05
N ALA A 374 18.79 -8.14 -13.41
CA ALA A 374 18.05 -7.53 -12.30
C ALA A 374 18.99 -7.20 -11.12
N LEU A 375 19.90 -8.14 -10.79
CA LEU A 375 20.88 -7.91 -9.74
C LEU A 375 21.87 -6.80 -10.09
N ALA A 376 22.34 -6.73 -11.35
CA ALA A 376 23.24 -5.68 -11.80
C ALA A 376 22.57 -4.30 -11.72
N VAL A 377 21.32 -4.18 -12.16
CA VAL A 377 20.56 -2.92 -12.05
C VAL A 377 20.39 -2.51 -10.58
N ALA A 378 19.99 -3.46 -9.71
CA ALA A 378 19.83 -3.18 -8.28
C ALA A 378 21.17 -2.77 -7.63
N ALA A 379 22.28 -3.42 -8.01
CA ALA A 379 23.62 -3.08 -7.52
C ALA A 379 24.04 -1.67 -7.94
N VAL A 380 23.82 -1.28 -9.20
CA VAL A 380 24.10 0.09 -9.69
C VAL A 380 23.28 1.13 -8.91
N LEU A 381 22.00 0.86 -8.67
CA LEU A 381 21.14 1.76 -7.89
C LEU A 381 21.54 1.83 -6.40
N ALA A 382 22.20 0.79 -5.88
CA ALA A 382 22.68 0.77 -4.50
C ALA A 382 24.03 1.52 -4.33
N VAL A 383 24.82 1.79 -5.39
CA VAL A 383 26.14 2.44 -5.28
C VAL A 383 26.10 3.75 -4.49
N PRO A 384 25.12 4.69 -4.69
CA PRO A 384 25.10 5.94 -3.95
C PRO A 384 24.95 5.75 -2.42
N LEU A 385 24.41 4.63 -1.96
CA LEU A 385 24.33 4.31 -0.52
C LEU A 385 25.67 4.46 0.20
N LEU A 386 26.78 4.16 -0.47
CA LEU A 386 28.13 4.27 0.11
C LEU A 386 28.52 5.70 0.54
N SER A 387 27.79 6.71 0.03
CA SER A 387 27.98 8.11 0.40
C SER A 387 26.86 8.65 1.31
N LEU A 388 26.02 7.78 1.90
CA LEU A 388 24.91 8.20 2.75
C LEU A 388 25.43 9.03 3.95
N ARG A 389 24.90 10.25 4.06
CA ARG A 389 25.07 11.12 5.23
C ARG A 389 23.69 11.49 5.75
N LEU A 390 23.48 11.22 7.04
CA LEU A 390 22.29 11.65 7.77
C LEU A 390 22.59 12.99 8.45
N GLY A 391 21.60 13.87 8.53
CA GLY A 391 21.80 15.17 9.16
C GLY A 391 20.53 15.99 9.26
N ALA A 392 20.71 17.29 9.55
CA ALA A 392 19.61 18.23 9.63
C ALA A 392 18.83 18.32 8.31
N ALA A 393 17.52 18.23 8.40
CA ALA A 393 16.67 18.61 7.29
C ALA A 393 16.84 20.10 7.01
N ASP A 394 17.03 20.48 5.75
CA ASP A 394 16.76 21.87 5.37
C ASP A 394 15.30 22.18 5.74
N GLN A 395 15.03 23.41 6.04
CA GLN A 395 13.64 23.90 6.17
C GLN A 395 12.92 23.87 4.79
N GLY A 396 13.23 22.90 4.04
CA GLY A 396 12.94 22.28 2.72
C GLY A 396 11.81 22.83 1.93
N GLU A 397 11.65 24.11 1.94
CA GLU A 397 10.57 24.81 1.31
C GLU A 397 10.97 25.18 -0.13
N HIS A 398 9.95 25.23 -0.93
CA HIS A 398 10.06 25.63 -2.33
C HIS A 398 10.91 26.91 -2.44
N ARG A 399 11.83 27.00 -3.38
CA ARG A 399 12.71 28.19 -3.56
C ARG A 399 11.95 29.52 -3.59
N ALA A 400 10.66 29.49 -3.90
CA ALA A 400 9.77 30.64 -3.93
C ALA A 400 9.03 30.91 -2.60
N SER A 401 9.18 30.06 -1.57
CA SER A 401 8.51 30.29 -0.27
C SER A 401 9.19 31.43 0.48
N SER A 402 8.39 32.21 1.24
CA SER A 402 8.91 33.30 2.09
C SER A 402 9.88 32.74 3.14
N THR A 403 9.57 31.56 3.72
CA THR A 403 10.48 30.92 4.71
C THR A 403 11.86 30.62 4.11
N ARG A 404 11.92 30.12 2.89
CA ARG A 404 13.22 29.87 2.21
C ARG A 404 13.95 31.18 1.91
N GLN A 405 13.23 32.19 1.45
CA GLN A 405 13.79 33.49 1.14
C GLN A 405 14.29 34.20 2.39
N ALA A 406 13.55 34.08 3.51
CA ALA A 406 14.01 34.56 4.82
C ALA A 406 15.31 33.87 5.27
N TYR A 407 15.40 32.56 5.10
CA TYR A 407 16.61 31.78 5.38
C TYR A 407 17.81 32.28 4.55
N ASP A 408 17.62 32.44 3.23
CA ASP A 408 18.67 32.91 2.33
C ASP A 408 19.15 34.35 2.66
N LEU A 409 18.23 35.26 3.04
CA LEU A 409 18.55 36.62 3.49
C LEU A 409 19.29 36.62 4.82
N LEU A 410 18.91 35.75 5.77
CA LEU A 410 19.66 35.59 7.02
C LEU A 410 21.08 35.10 6.76
N ALA A 411 21.24 34.10 5.92
CA ALA A 411 22.56 33.59 5.54
C ALA A 411 23.42 34.64 4.85
N GLU A 412 22.82 35.46 3.96
CA GLU A 412 23.49 36.56 3.28
C GLU A 412 23.98 37.64 4.26
N GLY A 413 23.16 38.04 5.24
CA GLY A 413 23.46 39.16 6.13
C GLY A 413 24.28 38.79 7.35
N PHE A 414 24.15 37.58 7.86
CA PHE A 414 24.68 37.18 9.18
C PHE A 414 25.53 35.92 9.11
N GLY A 415 25.75 35.37 7.92
CA GLY A 415 26.50 34.13 7.71
C GLY A 415 25.61 32.89 7.70
N PRO A 416 26.11 31.79 7.10
CA PRO A 416 25.33 30.57 6.86
C PRO A 416 24.83 29.86 8.14
N GLY A 417 25.47 30.09 9.28
CA GLY A 417 25.06 29.51 10.56
C GLY A 417 23.97 30.29 11.32
N ALA A 418 23.64 31.51 10.88
CA ALA A 418 22.68 32.37 11.57
C ALA A 418 21.25 31.81 11.63
N SER A 419 20.92 30.94 10.68
CA SER A 419 19.62 30.28 10.60
C SER A 419 19.42 29.08 11.55
N GLY A 420 20.50 28.62 12.20
CA GLY A 420 20.46 27.46 13.11
C GLY A 420 21.38 27.64 14.34
N PRO A 421 21.14 28.64 15.17
CA PRO A 421 21.98 28.86 16.34
C PRO A 421 21.85 27.72 17.34
N LEU A 422 22.93 27.40 18.03
CA LEU A 422 22.98 26.45 19.15
C LEU A 422 22.67 27.20 20.44
N ASN A 423 21.98 26.55 21.35
CA ASN A 423 21.63 27.05 22.66
C ASN A 423 22.40 26.24 23.71
N VAL A 424 23.42 26.82 24.30
CA VAL A 424 24.13 26.21 25.45
C VAL A 424 23.44 26.65 26.72
N VAL A 425 22.84 25.69 27.41
CA VAL A 425 22.13 25.89 28.68
C VAL A 425 23.01 25.48 29.82
N VAL A 426 23.38 26.40 30.66
CA VAL A 426 24.31 26.19 31.79
C VAL A 426 23.50 26.11 33.08
N GLU A 427 23.63 24.99 33.79
CA GLU A 427 22.97 24.80 35.08
C GLU A 427 23.75 25.54 36.22
N ARG A 428 23.02 26.27 37.07
CA ARG A 428 23.54 26.85 38.33
C ARG A 428 24.79 27.73 38.18
N ALA A 429 25.01 28.31 37.03
CA ALA A 429 26.09 29.27 36.84
C ALA A 429 25.61 30.63 37.33
N GLY A 430 26.24 31.20 38.32
CA GLY A 430 26.08 32.63 38.60
C GLY A 430 26.65 33.48 37.47
N PRO A 431 26.28 34.79 37.33
CA PRO A 431 26.69 35.65 36.22
C PRO A 431 28.23 35.68 36.00
N ALA A 432 29.02 35.58 37.10
CA ALA A 432 30.48 35.56 37.03
C ALA A 432 31.07 34.21 36.49
N GLY A 433 30.30 33.15 36.47
CA GLY A 433 30.74 31.83 35.97
C GLY A 433 30.56 31.62 34.45
N THR A 434 29.75 32.42 33.77
CA THR A 434 29.46 32.33 32.32
C THR A 434 30.48 33.03 31.43
N ASP A 435 31.14 34.11 31.95
CA ASP A 435 32.03 34.93 31.10
C ASP A 435 33.23 34.14 30.58
N GLY A 436 33.89 33.34 31.46
CA GLY A 436 34.99 32.48 31.06
C GLY A 436 34.60 31.40 30.05
N LEU A 437 33.38 30.88 30.17
CA LEU A 437 32.81 29.90 29.24
C LEU A 437 32.49 30.55 27.87
N VAL A 438 31.90 31.75 27.89
CA VAL A 438 31.62 32.52 26.66
C VAL A 438 32.90 32.78 25.87
N GLU A 439 34.00 33.17 26.53
CA GLU A 439 35.27 33.40 25.85
C GLU A 439 35.89 32.12 25.30
N ARG A 440 35.79 30.99 26.01
CA ARG A 440 36.23 29.67 25.48
C ARG A 440 35.44 29.24 24.29
N ILE A 441 34.09 29.33 24.34
CA ILE A 441 33.23 29.01 23.22
C ILE A 441 33.56 29.92 22.01
N ARG A 442 33.80 31.25 22.26
CA ARG A 442 34.16 32.19 21.19
C ARG A 442 35.52 31.85 20.54
N ALA A 443 36.44 31.32 21.29
CA ALA A 443 37.76 30.88 20.79
C ALA A 443 37.71 29.51 20.07
N THR A 444 36.59 28.82 20.08
CA THR A 444 36.44 27.51 19.44
C THR A 444 36.29 27.64 17.94
N ASP A 445 37.12 26.88 17.20
CA ASP A 445 37.04 26.82 15.75
C ASP A 445 35.65 26.38 15.26
N GLY A 446 35.07 27.11 14.34
CA GLY A 446 33.72 26.85 13.81
C GLY A 446 32.63 27.71 14.47
N VAL A 447 32.97 28.54 15.43
CA VAL A 447 32.08 29.54 16.06
C VAL A 447 32.23 30.89 15.34
N ALA A 448 31.12 31.44 14.83
CA ALA A 448 31.09 32.76 14.22
C ALA A 448 30.77 33.87 15.24
N GLN A 449 29.81 33.62 16.13
CA GLN A 449 29.35 34.58 17.13
C GLN A 449 28.85 33.88 18.37
N VAL A 450 29.06 34.50 19.54
CA VAL A 450 28.52 34.06 20.84
C VAL A 450 27.82 35.24 21.48
N ALA A 451 26.58 35.05 21.88
CA ALA A 451 25.77 36.02 22.62
C ALA A 451 25.38 35.44 23.98
N SER A 452 25.57 36.22 25.06
CA SER A 452 25.07 35.86 26.36
C SER A 452 23.58 36.18 26.44
N GLY A 453 22.78 35.13 26.71
CA GLY A 453 21.33 35.26 26.86
C GLY A 453 20.95 35.57 28.31
N PRO A 454 19.65 35.49 28.64
CA PRO A 454 19.15 35.75 29.98
C PRO A 454 19.63 34.68 30.99
N SER A 455 19.75 35.08 32.25
CA SER A 455 19.88 34.17 33.38
C SER A 455 18.57 34.16 34.17
N ALA A 456 18.09 32.95 34.52
CA ALA A 456 16.92 32.79 35.35
C ALA A 456 17.25 32.91 36.85
N ASP A 457 16.25 33.16 37.67
CA ASP A 457 16.40 33.19 39.16
C ASP A 457 16.86 31.84 39.71
N SER A 458 16.62 30.73 38.98
CA SER A 458 17.13 29.41 39.28
C SER A 458 18.65 29.25 39.14
N GLY A 459 19.34 30.28 38.60
CA GLY A 459 20.76 30.21 38.27
C GLY A 459 21.07 29.59 36.93
N THR A 460 20.05 29.21 36.16
CA THR A 460 20.23 28.70 34.78
C THR A 460 20.50 29.84 33.82
N SER A 461 21.57 29.74 33.05
CA SER A 461 21.96 30.76 32.05
C SER A 461 21.93 30.20 30.65
N LEU A 462 21.51 31.02 29.68
CA LEU A 462 21.52 30.70 28.27
C LEU A 462 22.66 31.38 27.53
N ILE A 463 23.42 30.65 26.75
CA ILE A 463 24.44 31.15 25.83
C ILE A 463 24.02 30.74 24.42
N GLN A 464 23.85 31.70 23.53
CA GLN A 464 23.55 31.46 22.14
C GLN A 464 24.85 31.47 21.30
N VAL A 465 25.07 30.39 20.54
CA VAL A 465 26.24 30.19 19.70
C VAL A 465 25.80 30.11 18.24
N VAL A 466 26.33 30.99 17.40
CA VAL A 466 26.10 30.98 15.94
C VAL A 466 27.28 30.26 15.30
N PRO A 467 27.06 29.10 14.64
CA PRO A 467 28.10 28.40 13.89
C PRO A 467 28.62 29.25 12.72
N ALA A 468 29.87 29.04 12.31
CA ALA A 468 30.43 29.65 11.12
C ALA A 468 29.90 29.02 9.81
N THR A 469 29.40 27.80 9.90
CA THR A 469 28.90 27.00 8.79
C THR A 469 27.40 26.76 8.90
N SER A 470 26.77 26.34 7.78
CA SER A 470 25.34 26.05 7.72
C SER A 470 24.94 24.92 8.68
N PRO A 471 23.73 24.96 9.28
CA PRO A 471 23.21 23.87 10.10
C PRO A 471 23.23 22.48 9.43
N ARG A 472 23.33 22.45 8.10
CA ARG A 472 23.36 21.22 7.28
C ARG A 472 24.79 20.71 7.02
N SER A 473 25.80 21.48 7.39
CA SER A 473 27.18 21.12 7.10
C SER A 473 27.72 20.11 8.12
N ALA A 474 28.59 19.22 7.69
CA ALA A 474 29.23 18.25 8.58
C ALA A 474 30.08 18.93 9.64
N GLU A 475 30.64 20.11 9.30
CA GLU A 475 31.46 20.92 10.21
C GLU A 475 30.67 21.45 11.41
N THR A 476 29.37 21.74 11.20
CA THR A 476 28.48 22.15 12.30
C THR A 476 28.21 20.96 13.27
N GLY A 477 28.04 19.74 12.77
CA GLY A 477 27.95 18.53 13.60
C GLY A 477 29.23 18.34 14.43
N VAL A 478 30.41 18.46 13.79
CA VAL A 478 31.71 18.40 14.49
C VAL A 478 31.85 19.50 15.56
N LEU A 479 31.29 20.68 15.31
CA LEU A 479 31.25 21.75 16.31
C LEU A 479 30.39 21.37 17.52
N VAL A 480 29.21 20.77 17.29
CA VAL A 480 28.35 20.33 18.39
C VAL A 480 29.05 19.29 19.24
N ASP A 481 29.68 18.27 18.63
CA ASP A 481 30.46 17.25 19.35
C ASP A 481 31.62 17.88 20.12
N ARG A 482 32.38 18.77 19.49
CA ARG A 482 33.52 19.48 20.16
C ARG A 482 33.04 20.32 21.34
N LEU A 483 31.91 21.00 21.23
CA LEU A 483 31.36 21.73 22.38
C LEU A 483 31.03 20.79 23.54
N ARG A 484 30.40 19.64 23.26
CA ARG A 484 29.99 18.67 24.27
C ARG A 484 31.09 17.90 24.90
N ASP A 485 32.05 17.44 24.09
CA ASP A 485 33.07 16.48 24.53
C ASP A 485 34.33 17.17 25.04
N ASP A 486 34.68 18.36 24.53
CA ASP A 486 35.90 19.06 24.86
C ASP A 486 35.64 20.36 25.64
N VAL A 487 34.87 21.32 25.07
CA VAL A 487 34.83 22.69 25.58
C VAL A 487 34.08 22.82 26.92
N LEU A 488 32.90 22.15 27.02
CA LEU A 488 32.06 22.21 28.23
C LEU A 488 32.64 21.45 29.39
N PRO A 489 33.15 20.21 29.22
CA PRO A 489 33.82 19.46 30.31
C PRO A 489 35.09 20.15 30.80
N ASP A 490 35.93 20.66 29.90
CA ASP A 490 37.18 21.38 30.25
C ASP A 490 36.94 22.68 31.01
N ALA A 491 35.77 23.28 30.84
CA ALA A 491 35.33 24.44 31.61
C ALA A 491 34.77 24.08 33.00
N GLY A 492 34.59 22.78 33.30
CA GLY A 492 33.91 22.32 34.50
C GLY A 492 32.47 22.77 34.65
N ALA A 493 31.83 23.07 33.52
CA ALA A 493 30.44 23.56 33.45
C ALA A 493 29.46 22.40 33.32
N HIS A 494 28.44 22.34 34.15
CA HIS A 494 27.26 21.51 33.90
C HIS A 494 26.40 22.24 32.90
N ALA A 495 26.61 21.95 31.61
CA ALA A 495 25.93 22.61 30.53
C ALA A 495 25.55 21.61 29.43
N HIS A 496 24.45 21.92 28.74
CA HIS A 496 23.89 21.09 27.70
C HIS A 496 23.71 21.88 26.39
N VAL A 497 24.05 21.26 25.27
CA VAL A 497 23.93 21.88 23.92
C VAL A 497 22.62 21.52 23.31
N GLY A 498 21.74 22.49 23.19
CA GLY A 498 20.42 22.40 22.57
C GLY A 498 20.30 23.28 21.32
N GLY A 499 19.08 23.53 20.92
CA GLY A 499 18.74 24.23 19.68
C GLY A 499 18.37 23.25 18.57
N VAL A 500 17.68 23.73 17.54
CA VAL A 500 17.15 22.89 16.45
C VAL A 500 18.25 22.09 15.78
N THR A 501 19.41 22.69 15.55
CA THR A 501 20.57 22.03 14.91
C THR A 501 21.08 20.87 15.76
N ALA A 502 21.26 21.07 17.09
CA ALA A 502 21.74 20.02 18.00
C ALA A 502 20.72 18.87 18.11
N VAL A 503 19.43 19.17 18.11
CA VAL A 503 18.36 18.14 18.10
C VAL A 503 18.45 17.25 16.84
N PHE A 504 18.67 17.85 15.66
CA PHE A 504 18.81 17.08 14.43
C PHE A 504 20.07 16.23 14.40
N GLU A 505 21.20 16.74 14.94
CA GLU A 505 22.44 15.96 15.06
C GLU A 505 22.25 14.77 16.00
N ASP A 506 21.59 14.97 17.16
CA ASP A 506 21.29 13.88 18.09
C ASP A 506 20.41 12.80 17.44
N VAL A 507 19.38 13.22 16.69
CA VAL A 507 18.51 12.29 15.96
C VAL A 507 19.29 11.59 14.85
N ALA A 508 20.21 12.28 14.17
CA ALA A 508 21.04 11.69 13.11
C ALA A 508 22.01 10.64 13.68
N ALA A 509 22.69 10.97 14.77
CA ALA A 509 23.61 10.05 15.46
C ALA A 509 22.87 8.80 15.98
N ALA A 510 21.76 9.01 16.69
CA ALA A 510 20.93 7.90 17.19
C ALA A 510 20.36 7.03 16.05
N THR A 511 20.00 7.65 14.93
CA THR A 511 19.53 6.92 13.75
C THR A 511 20.65 6.11 13.11
N ALA A 512 21.82 6.71 12.90
CA ALA A 512 22.98 6.02 12.32
C ALA A 512 23.39 4.79 13.14
N GLU A 513 23.41 4.91 14.47
CA GLU A 513 23.73 3.82 15.38
C GLU A 513 22.70 2.67 15.31
N ARG A 514 21.41 3.00 15.28
CA ARG A 514 20.33 2.01 15.42
C ARG A 514 19.78 1.49 14.08
N LEU A 515 20.04 2.17 12.97
CA LEU A 515 19.56 1.79 11.65
C LEU A 515 19.91 0.34 11.25
N PRO A 516 21.14 -0.18 11.48
CA PRO A 516 21.46 -1.57 11.19
C PRO A 516 20.62 -2.57 11.99
N TYR A 517 20.38 -2.28 13.29
CA TYR A 517 19.54 -3.12 14.15
C TYR A 517 18.08 -3.10 13.69
N PHE A 518 17.59 -1.92 13.32
CA PHE A 518 16.25 -1.74 12.78
C PHE A 518 16.05 -2.58 11.49
N VAL A 519 16.98 -2.49 10.53
CA VAL A 519 16.93 -3.30 9.30
C VAL A 519 16.98 -4.79 9.63
N GLY A 520 17.87 -5.20 10.55
CA GLY A 520 18.01 -6.58 11.00
C GLY A 520 16.73 -7.13 11.63
N VAL A 521 16.07 -6.33 12.47
CA VAL A 521 14.80 -6.72 13.13
C VAL A 521 13.68 -6.88 12.12
N ILE A 522 13.48 -5.93 11.21
CA ILE A 522 12.39 -6.02 10.21
C ILE A 522 12.60 -7.21 9.28
N VAL A 523 13.82 -7.38 8.76
CA VAL A 523 14.14 -8.50 7.87
C VAL A 523 14.03 -9.83 8.62
N GLY A 524 14.49 -9.90 9.87
CA GLY A 524 14.38 -11.09 10.72
C GLY A 524 12.93 -11.45 11.05
N LEU A 525 12.09 -10.48 11.43
CA LEU A 525 10.67 -10.70 11.68
C LEU A 525 9.93 -11.12 10.41
N GLY A 526 10.22 -10.47 9.29
CA GLY A 526 9.68 -10.86 7.98
C GLY A 526 10.08 -12.29 7.60
N PHE A 527 11.34 -12.67 7.83
CA PHE A 527 11.82 -14.03 7.65
C PHE A 527 11.04 -15.04 8.50
N LEU A 528 10.84 -14.77 9.79
CA LEU A 528 10.11 -15.66 10.69
C LEU A 528 8.63 -15.80 10.28
N LEU A 529 7.99 -14.71 9.92
CA LEU A 529 6.60 -14.72 9.45
C LEU A 529 6.44 -15.55 8.18
N LEU A 530 7.34 -15.37 7.18
CA LEU A 530 7.31 -16.15 5.95
C LEU A 530 7.67 -17.63 6.18
N LEU A 531 8.56 -17.93 7.13
CA LEU A 531 8.88 -19.30 7.55
C LEU A 531 7.63 -20.03 8.06
N VAL A 532 6.85 -19.36 8.89
CA VAL A 532 5.59 -19.90 9.41
C VAL A 532 4.54 -20.03 8.32
N ALA A 533 4.45 -19.05 7.41
CA ALA A 533 3.44 -19.02 6.35
C ALA A 533 3.64 -20.14 5.31
N PHE A 534 4.89 -20.31 4.84
CA PHE A 534 5.20 -21.20 3.71
C PHE A 534 5.87 -22.52 4.11
N ARG A 535 6.20 -22.69 5.39
CA ARG A 535 6.88 -23.91 5.90
C ARG A 535 8.09 -24.30 5.02
N SER A 536 8.88 -23.31 4.69
CA SER A 536 10.11 -23.41 3.92
C SER A 536 11.18 -22.55 4.56
N LEU A 537 12.43 -22.97 4.53
CA LEU A 537 13.57 -22.16 4.98
C LEU A 537 14.12 -21.30 3.82
N VAL A 538 14.03 -21.80 2.60
CA VAL A 538 14.64 -21.17 1.41
C VAL A 538 13.81 -19.98 0.92
N VAL A 539 12.48 -20.09 0.91
CA VAL A 539 11.62 -18.97 0.51
C VAL A 539 11.82 -17.73 1.41
N PRO A 540 11.79 -17.82 2.76
CA PRO A 540 12.11 -16.69 3.62
C PRO A 540 13.54 -16.16 3.45
N LEU A 541 14.51 -17.04 3.20
CA LEU A 541 15.90 -16.63 2.97
C LEU A 541 16.04 -15.81 1.68
N THR A 542 15.43 -16.28 0.58
CA THR A 542 15.40 -15.51 -0.67
C THR A 542 14.67 -14.19 -0.50
N ALA A 543 13.59 -14.16 0.30
CA ALA A 543 12.89 -12.95 0.66
C ALA A 543 13.77 -11.96 1.44
N ALA A 544 14.47 -12.45 2.46
CA ALA A 544 15.38 -11.62 3.26
C ALA A 544 16.48 -11.00 2.40
N VAL A 545 17.11 -11.81 1.53
CA VAL A 545 18.16 -11.33 0.61
C VAL A 545 17.60 -10.29 -0.38
N THR A 546 16.45 -10.56 -0.99
CA THR A 546 15.83 -9.60 -1.94
C THR A 546 15.37 -8.32 -1.24
N ASN A 547 14.89 -8.40 0.00
CA ASN A 547 14.52 -7.23 0.81
C ASN A 547 15.75 -6.38 1.19
N LEU A 548 16.89 -7.00 1.49
CA LEU A 548 18.15 -6.27 1.72
C LEU A 548 18.64 -5.57 0.44
N ILE A 549 18.53 -6.24 -0.71
CA ILE A 549 18.85 -5.63 -2.02
C ILE A 549 17.89 -4.46 -2.31
N ALA A 550 16.60 -4.64 -2.02
CA ALA A 550 15.61 -3.56 -2.15
C ALA A 550 15.96 -2.37 -1.27
N ALA A 551 16.29 -2.60 0.00
CA ALA A 551 16.69 -1.57 0.96
C ALA A 551 17.95 -0.83 0.48
N ALA A 552 18.97 -1.55 0.02
CA ALA A 552 20.20 -0.94 -0.50
C ALA A 552 19.94 -0.06 -1.73
N ALA A 553 19.15 -0.54 -2.69
CA ALA A 553 18.77 0.23 -3.88
C ALA A 553 17.89 1.43 -3.53
N PHE A 554 16.97 1.28 -2.57
CA PHE A 554 16.15 2.37 -2.04
C PHE A 554 16.99 3.48 -1.40
N PHE A 555 17.91 3.14 -0.52
CA PHE A 555 18.85 4.10 0.06
C PHE A 555 19.71 4.77 -1.00
N GLY A 556 20.17 4.02 -1.99
CA GLY A 556 20.93 4.59 -3.11
C GLY A 556 20.12 5.60 -3.93
N ILE A 557 18.85 5.30 -4.26
CA ILE A 557 17.95 6.26 -4.93
C ILE A 557 17.76 7.51 -4.06
N MET A 558 17.54 7.33 -2.76
CA MET A 558 17.34 8.41 -1.81
C MET A 558 18.57 9.32 -1.74
N VAL A 559 19.78 8.75 -1.67
CA VAL A 559 21.03 9.50 -1.70
C VAL A 559 21.20 10.25 -3.03
N ALA A 560 20.92 9.59 -4.16
CA ALA A 560 21.03 10.22 -5.48
C ALA A 560 20.09 11.44 -5.61
N VAL A 561 18.89 11.37 -5.07
CA VAL A 561 17.91 12.46 -5.13
C VAL A 561 18.22 13.55 -4.11
N PHE A 562 18.43 13.20 -2.82
CA PHE A 562 18.62 14.19 -1.75
C PHE A 562 20.04 14.78 -1.69
N GLN A 563 21.09 13.94 -1.78
CA GLN A 563 22.46 14.40 -1.62
C GLN A 563 23.13 14.81 -2.93
N TRP A 564 22.90 14.02 -4.03
CA TRP A 564 23.50 14.31 -5.32
C TRP A 564 22.66 15.24 -6.19
N GLY A 565 21.42 15.56 -5.74
CA GLY A 565 20.52 16.47 -6.42
C GLY A 565 19.97 15.97 -7.76
N TRP A 566 19.99 14.64 -8.01
CA TRP A 566 19.44 14.09 -9.25
C TRP A 566 17.93 14.35 -9.32
N GLY A 567 17.52 15.13 -10.32
CA GLY A 567 16.12 15.53 -10.46
C GLY A 567 15.70 16.71 -9.57
N ALA A 568 16.59 17.26 -8.73
CA ALA A 568 16.29 18.38 -7.82
C ALA A 568 15.68 19.60 -8.54
N GLY A 569 16.17 19.91 -9.75
CA GLY A 569 15.63 21.01 -10.56
C GLY A 569 14.17 20.80 -11.00
N VAL A 570 13.74 19.55 -11.22
CA VAL A 570 12.36 19.21 -11.57
C VAL A 570 11.48 19.21 -10.31
N LEU A 571 12.06 18.83 -9.17
CA LEU A 571 11.36 18.70 -7.88
C LEU A 571 11.31 20.02 -7.08
N GLY A 572 11.98 21.09 -7.59
CA GLY A 572 12.07 22.36 -6.88
C GLY A 572 12.95 22.30 -5.60
N ALA A 573 13.71 21.20 -5.42
CA ALA A 573 14.55 20.97 -4.26
C ALA A 573 15.94 21.60 -4.39
N ALA A 574 16.56 21.99 -3.27
CA ALA A 574 17.98 22.35 -3.20
C ALA A 574 18.80 21.06 -3.01
N GLY A 575 19.38 20.53 -4.09
CA GLY A 575 19.94 19.19 -4.15
C GLY A 575 21.29 18.91 -3.47
N ASP A 576 21.69 19.63 -2.39
CA ASP A 576 23.07 19.54 -1.86
C ASP A 576 23.13 19.27 -0.35
N GLY A 577 22.16 18.57 0.23
CA GLY A 577 22.10 18.37 1.67
C GLY A 577 22.16 16.92 2.14
N PRO A 578 22.41 16.70 3.44
CA PRO A 578 22.30 15.37 4.03
C PRO A 578 20.84 14.86 3.94
N VAL A 579 20.69 13.56 3.99
CA VAL A 579 19.36 12.95 4.06
C VAL A 579 18.76 13.21 5.45
N PRO A 580 17.52 13.74 5.55
CA PRO A 580 16.88 13.95 6.86
C PRO A 580 16.84 12.64 7.67
N ALA A 581 17.37 12.64 8.88
CA ALA A 581 17.68 11.43 9.63
C ALA A 581 16.49 10.50 9.90
N VAL A 582 15.29 11.06 10.08
CA VAL A 582 14.06 10.29 10.36
C VAL A 582 13.49 9.63 9.10
N LEU A 583 13.68 10.27 7.94
CA LEU A 583 13.06 9.87 6.68
C LEU A 583 13.45 8.45 6.22
N PRO A 584 14.72 8.02 6.28
CA PRO A 584 15.13 6.66 5.95
C PRO A 584 14.39 5.59 6.72
N VAL A 585 14.19 5.79 8.03
CA VAL A 585 13.52 4.82 8.90
C VAL A 585 12.06 4.66 8.52
N VAL A 586 11.34 5.78 8.38
CA VAL A 586 9.92 5.80 8.03
C VAL A 586 9.70 5.18 6.65
N LEU A 587 10.43 5.67 5.64
CA LEU A 587 10.23 5.22 4.26
C LEU A 587 10.65 3.75 4.08
N LEU A 588 11.70 3.30 4.78
CA LEU A 588 12.12 1.90 4.74
C LEU A 588 11.12 0.97 5.41
N ALA A 589 10.56 1.36 6.56
CA ALA A 589 9.49 0.59 7.22
C ALA A 589 8.28 0.42 6.30
N LEU A 590 7.86 1.51 5.63
CA LEU A 590 6.77 1.49 4.65
C LEU A 590 7.10 0.58 3.46
N LEU A 591 8.30 0.74 2.89
CA LEU A 591 8.73 -0.04 1.74
C LEU A 591 8.81 -1.53 2.07
N LEU A 592 9.48 -1.92 3.15
CA LEU A 592 9.65 -3.32 3.53
C LEU A 592 8.32 -3.97 3.94
N GLY A 593 7.43 -3.21 4.61
CA GLY A 593 6.09 -3.65 4.90
C GLY A 593 5.33 -4.00 3.62
N LEU A 594 5.21 -3.06 2.70
CA LEU A 594 4.53 -3.21 1.41
C LEU A 594 5.22 -4.27 0.51
N ALA A 595 6.55 -4.32 0.56
CA ALA A 595 7.33 -5.30 -0.15
C ALA A 595 7.01 -6.73 0.31
N THR A 596 6.90 -6.99 1.60
CA THR A 596 6.59 -8.31 2.13
C THR A 596 5.20 -8.79 1.70
N ASP A 597 4.22 -7.90 1.63
CA ASP A 597 2.85 -8.21 1.22
C ASP A 597 2.76 -8.76 -0.20
N HIS A 598 3.33 -8.06 -1.15
CA HIS A 598 3.37 -8.50 -2.54
C HIS A 598 4.08 -9.87 -2.69
N GLN A 599 5.11 -10.14 -1.87
CA GLN A 599 5.81 -11.43 -1.89
C GLN A 599 4.93 -12.55 -1.35
N VAL A 600 4.18 -12.30 -0.27
CA VAL A 600 3.21 -13.26 0.26
C VAL A 600 2.20 -13.65 -0.80
N PHE A 601 1.62 -12.70 -1.52
CA PHE A 601 0.64 -12.99 -2.56
C PHE A 601 1.22 -13.78 -3.74
N LEU A 602 2.42 -13.42 -4.21
CA LEU A 602 3.09 -14.09 -5.32
C LEU A 602 3.45 -15.54 -4.95
N VAL A 603 4.12 -15.71 -3.80
CA VAL A 603 4.62 -17.02 -3.35
C VAL A 603 3.48 -17.92 -2.89
N SER A 604 2.41 -17.39 -2.29
CA SER A 604 1.21 -18.17 -1.92
C SER A 604 0.64 -18.89 -3.15
N ARG A 605 0.49 -18.20 -4.27
CA ARG A 605 -0.03 -18.80 -5.51
C ARG A 605 0.92 -19.82 -6.11
N MET A 606 2.24 -19.57 -6.05
CA MET A 606 3.25 -20.56 -6.46
C MET A 606 3.21 -21.79 -5.56
N HIS A 607 3.03 -21.61 -4.25
CA HIS A 607 2.93 -22.70 -3.29
C HIS A 607 1.68 -23.56 -3.50
N GLU A 608 0.53 -22.96 -3.80
CA GLU A 608 -0.71 -23.66 -4.14
C GLU A 608 -0.51 -24.58 -5.36
N GLU A 609 0.10 -24.05 -6.43
CA GLU A 609 0.38 -24.84 -7.65
C GLU A 609 1.44 -25.91 -7.39
N TRP A 610 2.46 -25.64 -6.56
CA TRP A 610 3.42 -26.63 -6.11
C TRP A 610 2.78 -27.79 -5.35
N MET A 611 1.89 -27.49 -4.38
CA MET A 611 1.18 -28.51 -3.60
C MET A 611 0.27 -29.37 -4.48
N ARG A 612 -0.22 -28.84 -5.60
CA ARG A 612 -1.07 -29.54 -6.55
C ARG A 612 -0.29 -30.41 -7.54
N THR A 613 0.88 -29.94 -8.00
CA THR A 613 1.60 -30.57 -9.13
C THR A 613 2.94 -31.20 -8.77
N GLY A 614 3.60 -30.76 -7.70
CA GLY A 614 4.97 -31.16 -7.36
C GLY A 614 6.03 -30.65 -8.33
N ASP A 615 5.65 -29.79 -9.32
CA ASP A 615 6.54 -29.23 -10.32
C ASP A 615 6.84 -27.75 -10.00
N ASN A 616 8.11 -27.46 -9.62
CA ASN A 616 8.55 -26.12 -9.28
C ASN A 616 8.53 -25.17 -10.49
N ALA A 617 8.92 -25.63 -11.68
CA ALA A 617 8.99 -24.78 -12.86
C ALA A 617 7.57 -24.31 -13.25
N ARG A 618 6.63 -25.25 -13.25
CA ARG A 618 5.21 -24.97 -13.48
C ARG A 618 4.63 -24.07 -12.38
N ALA A 619 4.93 -24.34 -11.11
CA ALA A 619 4.45 -23.54 -9.98
C ALA A 619 4.87 -22.07 -10.10
N VAL A 620 6.14 -21.79 -10.40
CA VAL A 620 6.66 -20.43 -10.59
C VAL A 620 6.03 -19.78 -11.84
N ARG A 621 5.95 -20.51 -12.96
CA ARG A 621 5.39 -19.99 -14.20
C ARG A 621 3.91 -19.61 -14.07
N VAL A 622 3.08 -20.53 -13.55
CA VAL A 622 1.64 -20.32 -13.40
C VAL A 622 1.38 -19.24 -12.33
N GLY A 623 2.07 -19.31 -11.19
CA GLY A 623 1.95 -18.33 -10.12
C GLY A 623 2.24 -16.91 -10.60
N LEU A 624 3.34 -16.71 -11.34
CA LEU A 624 3.69 -15.41 -11.91
C LEU A 624 2.70 -14.95 -13.01
N ALA A 625 2.23 -15.88 -13.85
CA ALA A 625 1.27 -15.53 -14.91
C ALA A 625 -0.10 -15.09 -14.37
N GLU A 626 -0.59 -15.74 -13.31
CA GLU A 626 -1.88 -15.42 -12.70
C GLU A 626 -1.84 -14.17 -11.82
N THR A 627 -0.77 -14.01 -11.02
CA THR A 627 -0.64 -12.86 -10.09
C THR A 627 -0.07 -11.63 -10.77
N GLY A 628 0.74 -11.79 -11.83
CA GLY A 628 1.51 -10.70 -12.44
C GLY A 628 0.65 -9.52 -12.89
N ARG A 629 -0.56 -9.76 -13.42
CA ARG A 629 -1.47 -8.66 -13.78
C ARG A 629 -1.96 -7.88 -12.56
N VAL A 630 -2.29 -8.57 -11.48
CA VAL A 630 -2.82 -7.94 -10.26
C VAL A 630 -1.70 -7.17 -9.57
N VAL A 631 -0.51 -7.78 -9.41
CA VAL A 631 0.68 -7.15 -8.83
C VAL A 631 1.11 -5.92 -9.64
N THR A 632 1.09 -5.99 -10.98
CA THR A 632 1.38 -4.82 -11.82
C THR A 632 0.37 -3.69 -11.62
N CYS A 633 -0.92 -4.01 -11.54
CA CYS A 633 -1.95 -3.01 -11.29
C CYS A 633 -1.79 -2.39 -9.89
N ALA A 634 -1.54 -3.20 -8.87
CA ALA A 634 -1.28 -2.75 -7.51
C ALA A 634 -0.07 -1.80 -7.46
N ALA A 635 1.05 -2.21 -8.05
CA ALA A 635 2.25 -1.38 -8.12
C ALA A 635 2.01 -0.05 -8.84
N LEU A 636 1.28 -0.05 -9.96
CA LEU A 636 0.95 1.18 -10.68
C LEU A 636 0.01 2.10 -9.88
N VAL A 637 -0.95 1.54 -9.13
CA VAL A 637 -1.83 2.31 -8.25
C VAL A 637 -1.00 2.98 -7.15
N VAL A 638 -0.18 2.21 -6.43
CA VAL A 638 0.64 2.73 -5.32
C VAL A 638 1.68 3.72 -5.81
N THR A 639 2.36 3.42 -6.94
CA THR A 639 3.28 4.37 -7.59
C THR A 639 2.57 5.66 -7.99
N GLY A 640 1.35 5.58 -8.53
CA GLY A 640 0.55 6.74 -8.90
C GLY A 640 0.10 7.57 -7.70
N VAL A 641 -0.28 6.94 -6.59
CA VAL A 641 -0.62 7.62 -5.33
C VAL A 641 0.60 8.36 -4.77
N PHE A 642 1.77 7.70 -4.74
CA PHE A 642 3.00 8.35 -4.26
C PHE A 642 3.49 9.44 -5.21
N ALA A 643 3.38 9.24 -6.53
CA ALA A 643 3.72 10.26 -7.52
C ALA A 643 2.80 11.49 -7.46
N ALA A 644 1.58 11.38 -6.91
CA ALA A 644 0.71 12.55 -6.72
C ALA A 644 1.33 13.57 -5.75
N PHE A 645 2.20 13.13 -4.83
CA PHE A 645 2.93 14.03 -3.94
C PHE A 645 3.95 14.91 -4.64
N LEU A 646 4.32 14.63 -5.90
CA LEU A 646 5.05 15.58 -6.76
C LEU A 646 4.32 16.91 -6.93
N LEU A 647 3.01 16.89 -6.79
CA LEU A 647 2.14 18.07 -6.95
C LEU A 647 1.78 18.73 -5.61
N SER A 648 2.39 18.28 -4.49
CA SER A 648 2.07 18.77 -3.15
C SER A 648 2.44 20.24 -2.91
N GLY A 649 3.32 20.83 -3.75
CA GLY A 649 3.86 22.17 -3.50
C GLY A 649 4.86 22.22 -2.32
N ASP A 650 4.95 21.15 -1.52
CA ASP A 650 5.98 20.95 -0.49
C ASP A 650 7.11 20.08 -1.03
N THR A 651 8.33 20.59 -0.98
CA THR A 651 9.52 19.88 -1.49
C THR A 651 9.77 18.56 -0.74
N ARG A 652 9.49 18.51 0.57
CA ARG A 652 9.68 17.28 1.39
C ARG A 652 8.72 16.19 0.94
N GLY A 653 7.45 16.53 0.77
CA GLY A 653 6.43 15.63 0.27
C GLY A 653 6.72 15.16 -1.16
N ALA A 654 7.11 16.08 -2.04
CA ALA A 654 7.46 15.77 -3.43
C ALA A 654 8.64 14.81 -3.54
N VAL A 655 9.72 15.04 -2.78
CA VAL A 655 10.91 14.18 -2.79
C VAL A 655 10.61 12.82 -2.15
N ALA A 656 9.95 12.80 -0.99
CA ALA A 656 9.56 11.55 -0.33
C ALA A 656 8.63 10.71 -1.22
N GLY A 657 7.64 11.34 -1.86
CA GLY A 657 6.73 10.69 -2.80
C GLY A 657 7.45 10.12 -4.02
N THR A 658 8.41 10.87 -4.58
CA THR A 658 9.24 10.42 -5.71
C THR A 658 10.08 9.20 -5.36
N VAL A 659 10.76 9.25 -4.23
CA VAL A 659 11.62 8.14 -3.75
C VAL A 659 10.78 6.89 -3.48
N LEU A 660 9.62 7.04 -2.82
CA LEU A 660 8.70 5.92 -2.60
C LEU A 660 8.12 5.37 -3.91
N ALA A 661 7.69 6.23 -4.83
CA ALA A 661 7.18 5.80 -6.13
C ALA A 661 8.23 5.02 -6.91
N ALA A 662 9.47 5.50 -6.95
CA ALA A 662 10.59 4.82 -7.60
C ALA A 662 10.92 3.49 -6.90
N ALA A 663 10.92 3.46 -5.57
CA ALA A 663 11.21 2.27 -4.78
C ALA A 663 10.15 1.17 -4.98
N VAL A 664 8.86 1.53 -4.97
CA VAL A 664 7.76 0.58 -5.23
C VAL A 664 7.80 0.05 -6.66
N ALA A 665 8.07 0.92 -7.64
CA ALA A 665 8.23 0.48 -9.03
C ALA A 665 9.43 -0.47 -9.17
N LEU A 666 10.57 -0.18 -8.55
CA LEU A 666 11.74 -1.06 -8.52
C LEU A 666 11.40 -2.41 -7.89
N ASP A 667 10.77 -2.41 -6.71
CA ASP A 667 10.39 -3.64 -6.01
C ASP A 667 9.46 -4.50 -6.87
N ALA A 668 8.40 -3.93 -7.40
CA ALA A 668 7.41 -4.68 -8.16
C ALA A 668 7.94 -5.21 -9.50
N PHE A 669 8.62 -4.37 -10.28
CA PHE A 669 9.01 -4.73 -11.66
C PHE A 669 10.37 -5.40 -11.72
N LEU A 670 11.36 -4.95 -10.95
CA LEU A 670 12.71 -5.52 -11.00
C LEU A 670 12.87 -6.69 -10.05
N LEU A 671 12.49 -6.54 -8.78
CA LEU A 671 12.76 -7.59 -7.80
C LEU A 671 11.72 -8.71 -7.89
N ARG A 672 10.42 -8.39 -7.90
CA ARG A 672 9.35 -9.40 -7.84
C ARG A 672 8.95 -9.98 -9.17
N ALA A 673 8.93 -9.17 -10.23
CA ALA A 673 8.60 -9.69 -11.55
C ALA A 673 9.80 -10.35 -12.24
N ALA A 674 11.06 -10.06 -11.85
CA ALA A 674 12.25 -10.59 -12.49
C ALA A 674 13.16 -11.38 -11.55
N LEU A 675 13.70 -10.75 -10.48
CA LEU A 675 14.73 -11.39 -9.63
C LEU A 675 14.20 -12.59 -8.84
N VAL A 676 13.06 -12.44 -8.14
CA VAL A 676 12.48 -13.50 -7.30
C VAL A 676 12.09 -14.73 -8.15
N PRO A 677 11.33 -14.61 -9.26
CA PRO A 677 11.02 -15.77 -10.08
C PRO A 677 12.27 -16.41 -10.72
N ALA A 678 13.24 -15.60 -11.15
CA ALA A 678 14.51 -16.11 -11.67
C ALA A 678 15.27 -16.93 -10.62
N ALA A 679 15.38 -16.41 -9.39
CA ALA A 679 15.99 -17.14 -8.27
C ALA A 679 15.24 -18.44 -7.95
N MET A 680 13.90 -18.42 -7.92
CA MET A 680 13.08 -19.61 -7.66
C MET A 680 13.22 -20.68 -8.77
N HIS A 681 13.40 -20.28 -10.02
CA HIS A 681 13.71 -21.22 -11.11
C HIS A 681 15.10 -21.83 -10.97
N LEU A 682 16.11 -21.05 -10.54
CA LEU A 682 17.48 -21.52 -10.34
C LEU A 682 17.63 -22.47 -9.15
N ILE A 683 16.96 -22.17 -8.05
CA ILE A 683 16.97 -22.97 -6.83
C ILE A 683 16.16 -24.27 -7.00
N GLY A 684 15.09 -24.24 -7.79
CA GLY A 684 14.30 -25.42 -8.13
C GLY A 684 13.49 -25.95 -6.94
N ARG A 685 13.46 -27.27 -6.77
CA ARG A 685 12.68 -27.94 -5.70
C ARG A 685 13.12 -27.56 -4.28
N ALA A 686 14.36 -27.11 -4.11
CA ALA A 686 14.86 -26.70 -2.80
C ALA A 686 14.13 -25.48 -2.22
N ASN A 687 13.41 -24.71 -3.06
CA ASN A 687 12.56 -23.62 -2.59
C ASN A 687 11.57 -24.07 -1.49
N TRP A 688 11.12 -25.31 -1.54
CA TRP A 688 10.07 -25.84 -0.67
C TRP A 688 10.62 -26.73 0.46
N TRP A 689 11.93 -26.67 0.68
CA TRP A 689 12.59 -27.50 1.68
C TRP A 689 12.47 -26.92 3.09
N LEU A 690 12.09 -27.78 4.05
CA LEU A 690 12.09 -27.51 5.48
C LEU A 690 12.75 -28.70 6.22
N PRO A 691 13.69 -28.47 7.15
CA PRO A 691 14.27 -29.53 7.95
C PRO A 691 13.21 -30.24 8.82
N PRO A 692 13.22 -31.59 8.95
CA PRO A 692 12.19 -32.32 9.69
C PRO A 692 12.06 -31.92 11.17
N TRP A 693 13.14 -31.50 11.80
CA TRP A 693 13.11 -31.05 13.20
C TRP A 693 12.36 -29.71 13.35
N LEU A 694 12.48 -28.84 12.36
CA LEU A 694 11.82 -27.53 12.33
C LEU A 694 10.36 -27.69 11.90
N ASP A 695 10.06 -28.63 11.00
CA ASP A 695 8.73 -28.95 10.53
C ASP A 695 7.78 -29.38 11.67
N ARG A 696 8.31 -30.03 12.70
CA ARG A 696 7.57 -30.44 13.91
C ARG A 696 7.27 -29.29 14.86
N ARG A 697 8.05 -28.20 14.82
CA ARG A 697 7.93 -27.04 15.73
C ARG A 697 7.14 -25.87 15.16
N VAL A 698 7.16 -25.72 13.82
CA VAL A 698 6.46 -24.62 13.15
C VAL A 698 4.96 -24.91 13.13
N PRO A 699 4.11 -23.99 13.64
CA PRO A 699 2.67 -24.16 13.65
C PRO A 699 2.11 -24.28 12.21
N HIS A 700 1.06 -25.09 12.05
CA HIS A 700 0.34 -25.25 10.77
C HIS A 700 -0.64 -24.09 10.57
N LEU A 701 -0.13 -22.90 10.27
CA LEU A 701 -0.95 -21.76 9.84
C LEU A 701 -1.14 -21.85 8.33
N ALA A 702 -2.18 -22.57 7.88
CA ALA A 702 -2.52 -22.62 6.46
C ALA A 702 -3.00 -21.23 6.01
N VAL A 703 -2.18 -20.51 5.26
CA VAL A 703 -2.54 -19.25 4.61
C VAL A 703 -3.68 -19.50 3.60
N GLU A 704 -3.66 -20.68 2.97
CA GLU A 704 -4.78 -21.16 2.15
C GLU A 704 -5.36 -22.47 2.71
N PRO A 705 -6.70 -22.58 2.83
CA PRO A 705 -7.34 -23.86 3.18
C PRO A 705 -7.08 -24.84 2.05
N LYS A 706 -6.86 -26.14 2.39
CA LYS A 706 -7.02 -27.21 1.41
C LYS A 706 -8.35 -26.99 0.72
N GLU A 707 -8.36 -26.86 -0.61
CA GLU A 707 -9.62 -26.91 -1.34
C GLU A 707 -10.30 -28.21 -0.91
N THR A 708 -11.43 -28.11 -0.24
CA THR A 708 -12.28 -29.28 -0.04
C THR A 708 -12.67 -29.69 -1.46
N PRO A 709 -12.32 -30.90 -1.91
CA PRO A 709 -12.80 -31.36 -3.20
C PRO A 709 -14.30 -31.15 -3.23
N PRO A 710 -14.90 -30.80 -4.37
CA PRO A 710 -16.34 -30.71 -4.47
C PRO A 710 -16.92 -32.01 -3.90
N PRO A 711 -18.01 -31.94 -3.08
CA PRO A 711 -18.58 -33.11 -2.47
C PRO A 711 -18.77 -34.19 -3.53
N ALA A 712 -18.40 -35.43 -3.18
CA ALA A 712 -18.55 -36.56 -4.10
C ALA A 712 -19.99 -36.58 -4.62
N PRO A 713 -20.24 -36.99 -5.86
CA PRO A 713 -21.57 -36.94 -6.46
C PRO A 713 -22.70 -37.55 -5.62
N GLU A 714 -22.38 -38.48 -4.73
CA GLU A 714 -23.31 -39.10 -3.77
C GLU A 714 -23.74 -38.14 -2.66
N GLU A 715 -22.82 -37.30 -2.09
CA GLU A 715 -23.20 -36.32 -1.06
C GLU A 715 -23.93 -35.09 -1.65
N ALA A 716 -23.68 -34.72 -2.92
CA ALA A 716 -24.44 -33.69 -3.60
C ALA A 716 -25.88 -34.15 -3.91
N GLY A 717 -26.10 -35.44 -4.18
CA GLY A 717 -27.42 -36.03 -4.35
C GLY A 717 -28.25 -36.00 -3.05
N ASP A 718 -27.64 -36.30 -1.93
CA ASP A 718 -28.31 -36.29 -0.62
C ASP A 718 -28.60 -34.86 -0.13
N LEU A 719 -27.73 -33.90 -0.37
CA LEU A 719 -27.97 -32.49 -0.06
C LEU A 719 -29.04 -31.87 -0.97
N ALA A 720 -29.07 -32.23 -2.26
CA ALA A 720 -30.14 -31.82 -3.17
C ALA A 720 -31.48 -32.44 -2.82
N ALA A 721 -31.52 -33.72 -2.42
CA ALA A 721 -32.71 -34.40 -1.94
C ALA A 721 -33.23 -33.84 -0.59
N ALA A 722 -32.32 -33.44 0.32
CA ALA A 722 -32.66 -32.76 1.56
C ALA A 722 -33.21 -31.36 1.34
N ALA A 723 -32.62 -30.60 0.40
CA ALA A 723 -33.10 -29.28 0.02
C ALA A 723 -34.47 -29.34 -0.70
N LEU A 724 -34.74 -30.36 -1.52
CA LEU A 724 -36.02 -30.59 -2.16
C LEU A 724 -37.11 -30.96 -1.13
N ARG A 725 -36.78 -31.75 -0.10
CA ARG A 725 -37.70 -32.08 1.01
C ARG A 725 -38.00 -30.88 1.89
N ALA A 726 -37.10 -29.93 2.02
CA ALA A 726 -37.31 -28.69 2.77
C ALA A 726 -38.09 -27.62 2.00
N ALA A 727 -38.22 -27.73 0.68
CA ALA A 727 -38.86 -26.76 -0.21
C ALA A 727 -40.29 -27.15 -0.65
N THR A 728 -40.83 -28.31 -0.23
CA THR A 728 -42.22 -28.71 -0.52
C THR A 728 -43.15 -28.14 0.55
N PRO A 729 -44.04 -27.21 0.20
CA PRO A 729 -45.11 -26.80 1.13
C PRO A 729 -46.06 -27.98 1.31
N VAL A 730 -46.37 -28.32 2.52
CA VAL A 730 -47.43 -29.27 2.92
C VAL A 730 -48.77 -28.72 2.44
N PRO A 731 -49.53 -29.40 1.55
CA PRO A 731 -50.87 -28.98 1.24
C PRO A 731 -51.80 -29.31 2.43
N PRO A 732 -52.81 -28.49 2.72
CA PRO A 732 -53.75 -28.74 3.79
C PRO A 732 -54.60 -30.00 3.49
N ALA A 733 -54.87 -30.80 4.52
CA ALA A 733 -55.69 -31.99 4.46
C ALA A 733 -57.11 -31.66 3.99
N VAL A 734 -57.57 -32.33 2.93
CA VAL A 734 -58.96 -32.34 2.50
C VAL A 734 -59.55 -33.74 2.90
N GLU A 735 -60.63 -33.67 3.68
CA GLU A 735 -61.45 -34.82 4.03
C GLU A 735 -62.10 -35.55 2.84
N PRO A 736 -62.38 -36.86 2.93
CA PRO A 736 -62.90 -37.66 1.85
C PRO A 736 -64.46 -37.54 1.76
N ALA A 737 -64.95 -37.14 0.61
CA ALA A 737 -66.39 -37.34 0.24
C ALA A 737 -66.49 -38.48 -0.76
N GLY A 738 -67.51 -39.36 -0.48
CA GLY A 738 -67.74 -40.64 -1.07
C GLY A 738 -68.29 -40.67 -2.53
N PRO A 739 -68.63 -41.81 -3.05
CA PRO A 739 -68.59 -42.20 -4.45
C PRO A 739 -69.91 -41.92 -5.22
N ALA A 740 -69.80 -41.58 -6.50
CA ALA A 740 -70.89 -41.72 -7.43
C ALA A 740 -70.38 -42.09 -8.85
N ALA A 741 -71.12 -43.07 -9.40
CA ALA A 741 -70.85 -43.83 -10.59
C ALA A 741 -71.32 -43.13 -11.91
N PRO A 742 -71.36 -43.85 -13.06
CA PRO A 742 -70.70 -43.41 -14.33
C PRO A 742 -71.71 -43.09 -15.45
N ALA A 743 -71.21 -42.48 -16.51
CA ALA A 743 -71.81 -42.58 -17.90
C ALA A 743 -71.06 -41.59 -18.80
N ALA A 744 -70.70 -41.86 -19.93
CA ALA A 744 -71.07 -42.50 -21.15
C ALA A 744 -70.32 -41.80 -22.31
N SER A 745 -69.73 -42.57 -23.12
CA SER A 745 -69.50 -42.61 -24.57
C SER A 745 -69.70 -41.40 -25.46
N GLY A 746 -68.70 -41.16 -26.35
CA GLY A 746 -68.84 -40.95 -27.77
C GLY A 746 -68.61 -39.56 -28.32
N PRO A 747 -68.42 -39.48 -29.62
CA PRO A 747 -67.11 -39.50 -30.28
C PRO A 747 -66.89 -38.28 -31.21
N CYS A 748 -65.67 -38.20 -31.81
CA CYS A 748 -65.33 -37.59 -33.11
C CYS A 748 -65.33 -36.06 -33.29
N GLY A 749 -64.26 -35.60 -33.88
CA GLY A 749 -64.27 -34.34 -34.61
C GLY A 749 -62.82 -33.72 -34.80
N GLU A 750 -62.07 -34.23 -35.75
CA GLU A 750 -61.12 -33.38 -36.52
C GLU A 750 -61.90 -32.28 -37.20
N PRO A 751 -61.36 -31.08 -37.37
CA PRO A 751 -60.75 -30.81 -38.65
C PRO A 751 -59.54 -29.86 -38.71
N ALA A 752 -58.77 -30.17 -39.70
CA ALA A 752 -58.22 -29.28 -40.77
C ALA A 752 -57.29 -28.10 -40.37
N ALA A 753 -56.15 -28.24 -40.93
CA ALA A 753 -55.12 -27.26 -41.22
C ALA A 753 -55.62 -26.00 -41.98
N ARG A 754 -55.01 -24.87 -41.62
CA ARG A 754 -54.82 -23.79 -42.60
C ARG A 754 -53.42 -23.20 -42.48
N PRO A 755 -52.74 -22.91 -43.62
CA PRO A 755 -51.37 -22.40 -43.70
C PRO A 755 -51.37 -20.86 -43.64
N VAL A 756 -50.33 -20.28 -43.16
CA VAL A 756 -50.00 -18.85 -43.28
C VAL A 756 -48.56 -18.69 -43.76
N PRO A 757 -48.26 -17.68 -44.55
CA PRO A 757 -47.40 -17.76 -45.73
C PRO A 757 -45.92 -17.47 -45.48
N TYR A 758 -45.17 -17.95 -46.39
CA TYR A 758 -43.77 -17.75 -46.70
C TYR A 758 -43.54 -16.31 -47.17
N ASP A 759 -42.53 -15.65 -46.65
CA ASP A 759 -41.95 -14.43 -47.23
C ASP A 759 -40.45 -14.62 -47.44
N PRO A 760 -39.96 -14.49 -48.68
CA PRO A 760 -38.58 -14.72 -49.04
C PRO A 760 -37.89 -13.38 -49.33
N PHE A 761 -36.80 -13.08 -48.63
CA PHE A 761 -35.70 -12.16 -48.96
C PHE A 761 -34.71 -12.22 -47.79
N ASP A 762 -33.46 -12.54 -47.91
CA ASP A 762 -32.43 -12.16 -48.85
C ASP A 762 -31.27 -13.16 -48.89
N ALA A 763 -30.86 -13.44 -50.11
CA ALA A 763 -29.64 -14.13 -50.43
C ALA A 763 -28.50 -13.15 -50.67
N CYS A 764 -27.30 -13.47 -50.14
CA CYS A 764 -25.96 -13.17 -50.66
C CYS A 764 -24.99 -13.75 -49.65
N GLY A 765 -24.20 -14.75 -49.82
CA GLY A 765 -23.40 -15.20 -50.95
C GLY A 765 -21.97 -15.22 -50.57
N ALA A 766 -21.37 -16.40 -50.24
CA ALA A 766 -19.99 -16.76 -50.61
C ALA A 766 -19.71 -18.21 -50.21
N PRO A 767 -18.80 -18.91 -50.87
CA PRO A 767 -18.99 -20.32 -51.22
C PRO A 767 -18.11 -21.30 -50.45
N GLY A 768 -18.61 -22.50 -50.36
CA GLY A 768 -17.74 -23.67 -50.37
C GLY A 768 -17.51 -24.47 -49.09
N GLU A 769 -18.49 -25.27 -48.69
CA GLU A 769 -18.24 -26.59 -48.11
C GLU A 769 -19.47 -27.46 -48.36
N ALA A 770 -19.22 -28.66 -48.84
CA ALA A 770 -20.22 -29.63 -49.28
C ALA A 770 -21.08 -30.09 -48.09
N PRO A 771 -22.37 -30.34 -48.26
CA PRO A 771 -23.23 -30.83 -47.19
C PRO A 771 -22.94 -32.33 -46.91
N VAL A 772 -22.69 -32.59 -45.64
CA VAL A 772 -22.68 -33.95 -45.11
C VAL A 772 -24.11 -34.47 -45.10
N PRO A 773 -24.43 -35.62 -45.68
CA PRO A 773 -25.79 -36.17 -45.69
C PRO A 773 -26.09 -36.81 -44.35
N GLY A 774 -27.05 -36.28 -43.61
CA GLY A 774 -27.60 -36.92 -42.43
C GLY A 774 -28.05 -36.07 -41.26
N ALA A 775 -28.14 -34.74 -41.39
CA ALA A 775 -28.70 -33.88 -40.31
C ALA A 775 -30.24 -33.96 -40.31
N ARG A 776 -30.80 -34.95 -39.66
CA ARG A 776 -32.12 -34.86 -39.08
C ARG A 776 -32.05 -33.85 -37.95
N GLY A 777 -32.96 -32.88 -37.94
CA GLY A 777 -33.02 -31.78 -36.98
C GLY A 777 -32.80 -32.29 -35.55
N LEU A 778 -31.61 -32.00 -35.02
CA LEU A 778 -31.25 -32.34 -33.65
C LEU A 778 -32.09 -31.47 -32.69
N GLY A 779 -32.93 -32.10 -31.90
CA GLY A 779 -33.67 -31.42 -30.84
C GLY A 779 -32.72 -30.77 -29.80
N PRO A 780 -33.22 -29.97 -28.86
CA PRO A 780 -32.41 -29.25 -27.89
C PRO A 780 -31.63 -30.10 -26.89
N TYR A 781 -31.85 -31.42 -26.86
CA TYR A 781 -31.29 -32.34 -25.87
C TYR A 781 -30.16 -33.18 -26.46
N VAL A 782 -28.97 -32.59 -26.49
CA VAL A 782 -27.78 -33.16 -27.14
C VAL A 782 -26.65 -33.33 -26.11
N VAL A 783 -25.95 -34.46 -26.18
CA VAL A 783 -24.63 -34.64 -25.52
C VAL A 783 -23.55 -34.71 -26.60
N HIS A 784 -22.49 -33.98 -26.42
CA HIS A 784 -21.31 -34.00 -27.30
C HIS A 784 -20.02 -33.88 -26.46
N GLY A 785 -18.91 -34.29 -27.02
CA GLY A 785 -17.61 -34.24 -26.36
C GLY A 785 -16.56 -35.01 -27.13
N PHE A 786 -15.46 -35.35 -26.48
CA PHE A 786 -14.34 -36.09 -27.03
C PHE A 786 -14.14 -37.42 -26.28
N VAL A 787 -13.68 -38.43 -26.98
CA VAL A 787 -13.17 -39.65 -26.35
C VAL A 787 -11.65 -39.60 -26.45
N VAL A 788 -11.00 -39.67 -25.29
CA VAL A 788 -9.52 -39.51 -25.19
C VAL A 788 -8.92 -40.59 -24.32
N THR A 789 -7.61 -40.82 -24.48
CA THR A 789 -6.81 -41.62 -23.57
C THR A 789 -6.51 -40.81 -22.28
N PRO A 790 -6.02 -41.46 -21.20
CA PRO A 790 -5.55 -40.73 -19.99
C PRO A 790 -4.44 -39.72 -20.27
N PHE A 791 -3.79 -39.76 -21.40
CA PHE A 791 -2.76 -38.82 -21.83
C PHE A 791 -3.31 -37.70 -22.73
N GLY A 792 -4.65 -37.66 -22.97
CA GLY A 792 -5.31 -36.66 -23.79
C GLY A 792 -5.26 -36.90 -25.30
N GLU A 793 -4.83 -38.05 -25.76
CA GLU A 793 -4.85 -38.43 -27.19
C GLU A 793 -6.26 -38.85 -27.64
N PRO A 794 -6.75 -38.37 -28.78
CA PRO A 794 -8.08 -38.71 -29.27
C PRO A 794 -8.18 -40.17 -29.71
N ILE A 795 -9.27 -40.84 -29.33
CA ILE A 795 -9.58 -42.21 -29.72
C ILE A 795 -10.68 -42.18 -30.77
N HIS A 796 -10.36 -42.61 -32.00
CA HIS A 796 -11.31 -42.70 -33.10
C HIS A 796 -12.06 -44.07 -33.12
N SER A 797 -13.19 -44.11 -33.79
CA SER A 797 -13.98 -45.35 -33.98
C SER A 797 -14.48 -46.00 -32.67
N VAL A 798 -14.57 -45.21 -31.57
CA VAL A 798 -15.23 -45.63 -30.35
C VAL A 798 -16.75 -45.64 -30.58
N THR A 799 -17.37 -46.79 -30.30
CA THR A 799 -18.83 -46.87 -30.33
C THR A 799 -19.44 -46.27 -29.07
N LEU A 800 -20.14 -45.16 -29.22
CA LEU A 800 -20.88 -44.52 -28.13
C LEU A 800 -22.39 -44.83 -28.26
N THR A 801 -23.02 -45.16 -27.15
CA THR A 801 -24.44 -45.51 -27.08
C THR A 801 -25.09 -44.72 -25.99
N LEU A 802 -26.18 -44.01 -26.31
CA LEU A 802 -27.04 -43.36 -25.36
C LEU A 802 -28.27 -44.23 -25.08
N ALA A 803 -28.50 -44.56 -23.83
CA ALA A 803 -29.64 -45.39 -23.40
C ALA A 803 -30.39 -44.76 -22.22
N ARG A 804 -31.66 -45.11 -22.08
CA ARG A 804 -32.41 -44.81 -20.85
C ARG A 804 -31.98 -45.75 -19.72
N GLN A 805 -32.36 -45.40 -18.51
CA GLN A 805 -32.06 -46.22 -17.31
C GLN A 805 -32.68 -47.64 -17.37
N ASP A 806 -33.76 -47.83 -18.15
CA ASP A 806 -34.39 -49.10 -18.42
C ASP A 806 -33.65 -49.99 -19.41
N GLY A 807 -32.46 -49.53 -19.91
CA GLY A 807 -31.64 -50.25 -20.89
C GLY A 807 -32.06 -50.03 -22.34
N ARG A 808 -33.12 -49.28 -22.64
CA ARG A 808 -33.57 -49.00 -24.03
C ARG A 808 -32.61 -48.02 -24.69
N ARG A 809 -31.99 -48.47 -25.79
CA ARG A 809 -31.10 -47.64 -26.63
C ARG A 809 -31.89 -46.55 -27.34
N LEU A 810 -31.35 -45.33 -27.34
CA LEU A 810 -31.95 -44.18 -27.96
C LEU A 810 -31.15 -43.72 -29.18
N ASP A 811 -29.82 -43.66 -29.03
CA ASP A 811 -28.95 -43.20 -30.11
C ASP A 811 -27.60 -43.94 -30.04
N ARG A 812 -26.89 -44.04 -31.17
CA ARG A 812 -25.58 -44.71 -31.30
C ARG A 812 -24.74 -44.06 -32.37
N VAL A 813 -23.51 -43.70 -32.05
CA VAL A 813 -22.56 -43.08 -32.96
C VAL A 813 -21.15 -43.65 -32.76
N SER A 814 -20.28 -43.54 -33.75
CA SER A 814 -18.86 -43.76 -33.63
C SER A 814 -18.14 -42.41 -33.55
N SER A 815 -17.12 -42.32 -32.66
CA SER A 815 -16.30 -41.12 -32.60
C SER A 815 -15.55 -40.88 -33.92
N LEU A 816 -15.38 -39.60 -34.27
CA LEU A 816 -14.66 -39.16 -35.45
C LEU A 816 -13.14 -39.33 -35.27
N VAL A 817 -12.35 -38.95 -36.30
CA VAL A 817 -10.88 -39.10 -36.29
C VAL A 817 -10.23 -38.26 -35.18
N ASP A 818 -10.83 -37.12 -34.83
CA ASP A 818 -10.41 -36.23 -33.74
C ASP A 818 -10.95 -36.65 -32.36
N GLY A 819 -11.60 -37.80 -32.23
CA GLY A 819 -12.22 -38.31 -31.02
C GLY A 819 -13.59 -37.70 -30.72
N SER A 820 -14.07 -36.72 -31.49
CA SER A 820 -15.34 -36.03 -31.21
C SER A 820 -16.56 -36.93 -31.46
N TYR A 821 -17.64 -36.69 -30.71
CA TYR A 821 -18.92 -37.37 -30.86
C TYR A 821 -20.10 -36.46 -30.53
N ILE A 822 -21.27 -36.81 -31.06
CA ILE A 822 -22.53 -36.16 -30.75
C ILE A 822 -23.70 -37.15 -30.74
N LEU A 823 -24.52 -37.15 -29.69
CA LEU A 823 -25.69 -38.01 -29.51
C LEU A 823 -26.89 -37.15 -29.06
N ALA A 824 -28.06 -37.55 -29.49
CA ALA A 824 -29.30 -36.81 -29.19
C ALA A 824 -30.30 -37.65 -28.39
N ALA A 825 -31.00 -37.00 -27.44
CA ALA A 825 -32.07 -37.56 -26.67
C ALA A 825 -33.42 -36.92 -27.00
N PRO A 826 -34.54 -37.64 -26.84
CA PRO A 826 -35.89 -37.13 -27.20
C PRO A 826 -36.45 -36.15 -26.17
N ALA A 827 -35.95 -36.13 -24.94
CA ALA A 827 -36.47 -35.31 -23.84
C ALA A 827 -35.35 -35.05 -22.78
N PRO A 828 -35.49 -34.05 -21.89
CA PRO A 828 -34.60 -33.92 -20.77
C PRO A 828 -34.77 -35.08 -19.80
N GLY A 829 -33.67 -35.48 -19.15
CA GLY A 829 -33.71 -36.62 -18.21
C GLY A 829 -32.35 -37.22 -17.94
N VAL A 830 -32.33 -38.30 -17.16
CA VAL A 830 -31.13 -39.09 -16.84
C VAL A 830 -30.98 -40.21 -17.84
N TYR A 831 -29.79 -40.30 -18.45
CA TYR A 831 -29.44 -41.29 -19.47
C TYR A 831 -28.13 -41.98 -19.11
N VAL A 832 -27.89 -43.14 -19.71
CA VAL A 832 -26.60 -43.87 -19.62
C VAL A 832 -25.86 -43.64 -20.93
N LEU A 833 -24.69 -43.07 -20.85
CA LEU A 833 -23.74 -42.97 -21.95
C LEU A 833 -22.71 -44.05 -21.81
N ALA A 834 -22.66 -44.97 -22.74
CA ALA A 834 -21.70 -46.07 -22.78
C ALA A 834 -20.73 -45.93 -23.97
N ALA A 835 -19.43 -46.16 -23.73
CA ALA A 835 -18.39 -46.13 -24.75
C ALA A 835 -17.68 -47.48 -24.78
N THR A 836 -17.50 -48.02 -26.00
CA THR A 836 -16.81 -49.28 -26.23
C THR A 836 -15.89 -49.14 -27.44
N ALA A 837 -14.63 -49.62 -27.30
CA ALA A 837 -13.67 -49.66 -28.39
C ALA A 837 -12.79 -50.91 -28.28
N PRO A 838 -12.33 -51.51 -29.39
CA PRO A 838 -11.39 -52.61 -29.34
C PRO A 838 -10.07 -52.19 -28.68
N GLY A 839 -9.57 -52.99 -27.73
CA GLY A 839 -8.35 -52.67 -27.01
C GLY A 839 -8.49 -51.76 -25.79
N TYR A 840 -9.70 -51.26 -25.53
CA TYR A 840 -9.99 -50.39 -24.37
C TYR A 840 -11.05 -50.97 -23.45
N ALA A 841 -10.96 -50.66 -22.15
CA ALA A 841 -11.96 -51.05 -21.17
C ALA A 841 -13.26 -50.29 -21.44
N SER A 842 -14.39 -51.01 -21.54
CA SER A 842 -15.71 -50.39 -21.73
C SER A 842 -16.08 -49.51 -20.52
N LYS A 843 -16.58 -48.30 -20.78
CA LYS A 843 -16.97 -47.34 -19.76
C LYS A 843 -18.43 -46.90 -19.94
N ALA A 844 -19.20 -46.89 -18.87
CA ALA A 844 -20.56 -46.40 -18.87
C ALA A 844 -20.74 -45.37 -17.76
N ARG A 845 -21.47 -44.28 -18.03
CA ARG A 845 -21.73 -43.21 -17.08
C ARG A 845 -23.17 -42.73 -17.19
N HIS A 846 -23.75 -42.38 -16.04
CA HIS A 846 -25.02 -41.70 -16.00
C HIS A 846 -24.79 -40.21 -16.31
N ILE A 847 -25.53 -39.64 -17.24
CA ILE A 847 -25.52 -38.23 -17.60
C ILE A 847 -26.92 -37.65 -17.48
N MET A 848 -27.02 -36.37 -17.09
CA MET A 848 -28.28 -35.67 -17.01
C MET A 848 -28.36 -34.64 -18.14
N LEU A 849 -29.30 -34.80 -19.06
CA LEU A 849 -29.55 -33.83 -20.11
C LEU A 849 -30.68 -32.88 -19.67
N GLY A 850 -30.33 -31.57 -19.60
CA GLY A 850 -31.25 -30.48 -19.31
C GLY A 850 -31.77 -29.82 -20.60
N ASN A 851 -32.23 -28.56 -20.47
CA ASN A 851 -32.78 -27.79 -21.62
C ASN A 851 -31.68 -27.16 -22.50
N GLY A 852 -30.50 -27.76 -22.60
CA GLY A 852 -29.40 -27.31 -23.42
C GLY A 852 -28.39 -28.41 -23.72
N PRO A 853 -27.47 -28.22 -24.71
CA PRO A 853 -26.47 -29.22 -25.03
C PRO A 853 -25.51 -29.45 -23.83
N LEU A 854 -25.20 -30.72 -23.55
CA LEU A 854 -24.25 -31.15 -22.52
C LEU A 854 -22.92 -31.51 -23.19
N THR A 855 -21.83 -30.88 -22.76
CA THR A 855 -20.48 -31.28 -23.14
C THR A 855 -19.97 -32.29 -22.11
N TYR A 856 -19.57 -33.48 -22.59
CA TYR A 856 -19.09 -34.57 -21.74
C TYR A 856 -17.95 -35.34 -22.44
N ASP A 857 -16.74 -35.21 -21.92
CA ASP A 857 -15.57 -35.91 -22.41
C ASP A 857 -15.42 -37.27 -21.72
N LEU A 858 -15.09 -38.29 -22.50
CA LEU A 858 -14.92 -39.66 -22.03
C LEU A 858 -13.43 -40.07 -22.16
N GLU A 859 -12.86 -40.48 -21.04
CA GLU A 859 -11.52 -41.05 -20.98
C GLU A 859 -11.61 -42.56 -20.93
N LEU A 860 -10.98 -43.28 -21.90
CA LEU A 860 -10.90 -44.71 -21.93
C LEU A 860 -9.46 -45.19 -21.65
N VAL A 861 -9.33 -46.20 -20.79
CA VAL A 861 -8.06 -46.81 -20.42
C VAL A 861 -7.88 -48.09 -21.25
N GLU A 862 -6.67 -48.37 -21.74
CA GLU A 862 -6.38 -49.61 -22.44
C GLU A 862 -6.71 -50.83 -21.58
N ALA A 863 -7.33 -51.84 -22.17
CA ALA A 863 -7.65 -53.09 -21.48
C ALA A 863 -6.32 -53.86 -21.25
N VAL A 864 -5.97 -54.09 -19.99
CA VAL A 864 -4.85 -54.98 -19.64
C VAL A 864 -5.14 -56.38 -20.19
N GLY A 865 -4.43 -56.79 -21.25
CA GLY A 865 -4.59 -58.08 -21.91
C GLY A 865 -4.28 -59.21 -20.94
N THR A 866 -5.30 -60.04 -20.62
CA THR A 866 -5.06 -61.39 -20.13
C THR A 866 -4.56 -62.20 -21.31
N GLY A 867 -3.25 -62.39 -21.42
CA GLY A 867 -2.67 -63.33 -22.39
C GLY A 867 -3.16 -64.75 -22.17
N PRO A 868 -3.29 -65.56 -23.22
CA PRO A 868 -3.69 -67.00 -23.08
C PRO A 868 -2.65 -67.79 -22.26
N PRO A 869 -3.10 -68.75 -21.42
CA PRO A 869 -2.14 -69.62 -20.65
C PRO A 869 -1.21 -70.36 -21.57
N GLY A 870 0.11 -70.20 -21.33
CA GLY A 870 1.15 -70.84 -22.09
C GLY A 870 1.06 -72.34 -22.08
N ALA A 871 1.29 -72.92 -23.23
CA ALA A 871 1.56 -74.38 -23.39
C ALA A 871 2.91 -74.72 -22.77
N PRO A 872 3.07 -75.85 -22.13
CA PRO A 872 4.36 -76.31 -21.56
C PRO A 872 5.36 -76.69 -22.64
N ASP A 873 6.55 -76.17 -22.50
CA ASP A 873 7.71 -76.55 -23.31
C ASP A 873 8.10 -78.03 -23.14
N GLY A 874 8.32 -78.63 -24.26
CA GLY A 874 9.05 -79.90 -24.39
C GLY A 874 10.53 -79.65 -24.77
#